data_5280c1eb5960f38f98e8f1c0009f2466
#
_entry.id   5280c1eb5960f38f98e8f1c0009f2466
#
_cell.length_a   1.000
_cell.length_b   1.000
_cell.length_c   1.000
_cell.angle_alpha   90.00
_cell.angle_beta   90.00
_cell.angle_gamma   90.00
#
_symmetry.space_group_name_H-M   'P 1'
#
loop_
_entity.id
_entity.type
_entity.pdbx_description
1 polymer ?
#
loop_
_entity_poly.entity_id
_entity_poly.type
_entity_poly.pdbx_seq_one_letter_code
_entity_poly.pdbx_strand_id
1 'polypeptide(L)'
;RLNSFIFLNHDLGNDTELYGELGYYRAESNSQRAETATLTSAPVTIANSAYWNPLGSGVNRLAGYDIPVEGLDVTIDAYRSLDAGPRAINVKNTSYRLLGGARGIKGDWDWDSAALYSAAKTVDSTANRISLSLFQDAVNRQDASAYNTFCAASCNSQDTIDSFKIDVERTGETALGLVDFKMSNAKLFALPAGNVGLAVGTEWRYENFENDYDDRLNGTVMYTDSVTGITYDSDVMGSSAQPNSDGSRNILSAFVEMAGPLVSPDMDIPFVNQLNFQIAGRYERYNDVGDVFKPKAVLSWYPVESLQIRGSYAEGFRAPNLEQLHTAVTSRVNYPTDFYRCQADINKGNVDSFSECSSSDSVSNIRLGNPNLKPEKDYNYGLGLVYTPTFVENLTFTADYWHIKQEDLVGIRSYQNIADLDYYQRLNGGSNSNVIRAEATSDDIAFFEGSGLAPVGDMVEVIGLFENLDSRETSGLDLGAYYKLRDTALGNFKFKLNAAKIIKAFQAVDSESAQLAALGLTLDDVGDLVQMDGRPEWQASGTLTWDYQNWGAGLYGKYVGEFYDTGAVQDDTGEFWLVDSWTTFSIYGQYTFDQGTFENTRVRLGVRNMLDKTPPLADETYGYEASLHNAEGRYVYLSLSMNFD
;
A
#
# COMPACT_ATOMS: atom_id res chain seq x y z
N ARG A 1 11.73 21.62 -0.10
CA ARG A 1 11.33 21.12 1.22
C ARG A 1 11.77 22.09 2.29
N LEU A 2 10.90 22.39 3.27
CA LEU A 2 11.19 23.11 4.49
C LEU A 2 10.76 22.24 5.66
N ASN A 3 11.64 22.03 6.62
CA ASN A 3 11.35 21.29 7.84
C ASN A 3 11.94 22.07 9.02
N SER A 4 11.10 22.44 9.99
CA SER A 4 11.49 23.18 11.18
C SER A 4 10.97 22.44 12.41
N PHE A 5 11.87 22.17 13.34
CA PHE A 5 11.54 21.57 14.63
C PHE A 5 12.10 22.43 15.76
N ILE A 6 11.29 22.66 16.79
CA ILE A 6 11.69 23.32 18.02
C ILE A 6 11.37 22.36 19.16
N PHE A 7 12.36 22.08 19.98
CA PHE A 7 12.22 21.34 21.23
C PHE A 7 12.39 22.28 22.40
N LEU A 8 11.49 22.18 23.36
CA LEU A 8 11.50 22.96 24.59
C LEU A 8 11.52 22.01 25.77
N ASN A 9 12.49 22.16 26.64
CA ASN A 9 12.57 21.46 27.91
C ASN A 9 12.78 22.50 29.00
N HIS A 10 12.04 22.39 30.10
CA HIS A 10 12.15 23.29 31.23
C HIS A 10 12.01 22.50 32.54
N ASP A 11 13.07 22.49 33.33
CA ASP A 11 13.06 21.89 34.65
C ASP A 11 12.33 22.84 35.65
N LEU A 12 11.23 22.33 36.23
CA LEU A 12 10.49 23.04 37.27
C LEU A 12 11.07 22.85 38.68
N GLY A 13 12.10 21.99 38.81
CA GLY A 13 12.55 21.46 40.11
C GLY A 13 11.61 20.39 40.65
N ASN A 14 11.96 19.80 41.79
CA ASN A 14 11.20 18.72 42.42
C ASN A 14 10.95 17.53 41.50
N ASP A 15 11.94 17.15 40.70
CA ASP A 15 11.89 16.03 39.73
C ASP A 15 10.76 16.15 38.71
N THR A 16 10.41 17.38 38.34
CA THR A 16 9.35 17.65 37.34
C THR A 16 9.92 18.48 36.18
N GLU A 17 9.72 18.01 34.97
CA GLU A 17 10.12 18.64 33.72
C GLU A 17 8.90 18.93 32.85
N LEU A 18 8.83 20.14 32.29
CA LEU A 18 7.94 20.48 31.18
C LEU A 18 8.70 20.26 29.86
N TYR A 19 8.00 19.71 28.87
CA TYR A 19 8.57 19.56 27.55
C TYR A 19 7.57 19.95 26.48
N GLY A 20 8.09 20.33 25.32
CA GLY A 20 7.24 20.70 24.18
C GLY A 20 7.96 20.53 22.85
N GLU A 21 7.16 20.33 21.82
CA GLU A 21 7.62 20.21 20.44
C GLU A 21 6.75 21.08 19.54
N LEU A 22 7.39 21.84 18.68
CA LEU A 22 6.74 22.53 17.56
C LEU A 22 7.36 22.02 16.27
N GLY A 23 6.54 21.46 15.39
CA GLY A 23 6.96 20.98 14.10
C GLY A 23 6.20 21.71 12.98
N TYR A 24 6.93 22.10 11.95
CA TYR A 24 6.38 22.57 10.68
C TYR A 24 7.10 21.90 9.53
N TYR A 25 6.33 21.29 8.64
CA TYR A 25 6.86 20.70 7.43
C TYR A 25 6.10 21.20 6.22
N ARG A 26 6.84 21.54 5.16
CA ARG A 26 6.28 21.84 3.84
C ARG A 26 7.16 21.20 2.77
N ALA A 27 6.53 20.44 1.90
CA ALA A 27 7.15 19.91 0.68
C ALA A 27 6.32 20.28 -0.53
N GLU A 28 6.99 20.50 -1.64
CA GLU A 28 6.38 20.73 -2.93
C GLU A 28 7.10 19.85 -3.95
N SER A 29 6.35 19.16 -4.78
CA SER A 29 6.85 18.33 -5.87
C SER A 29 6.13 18.67 -7.15
N ASN A 30 6.89 18.78 -8.25
CA ASN A 30 6.37 18.99 -9.58
C ASN A 30 6.69 17.77 -10.43
N SER A 31 5.70 17.31 -11.17
CA SER A 31 5.85 16.20 -12.12
C SER A 31 5.03 16.45 -13.37
N GLN A 32 5.33 15.73 -14.42
CA GLN A 32 4.56 15.78 -15.65
C GLN A 32 4.11 14.36 -16.02
N ARG A 33 2.91 14.28 -16.59
CA ARG A 33 2.37 13.06 -17.19
C ARG A 33 2.00 13.33 -18.64
N ALA A 34 1.82 12.29 -19.41
CA ALA A 34 1.33 12.36 -20.78
C ALA A 34 0.04 13.21 -20.86
N GLU A 35 -0.23 13.75 -22.02
CA GLU A 35 -1.39 14.57 -22.35
C GLU A 35 -2.71 13.85 -21.97
N THR A 36 -3.74 14.62 -21.74
CA THR A 36 -5.08 14.09 -21.43
C THR A 36 -5.61 13.28 -22.61
N ALA A 37 -6.19 12.11 -22.31
CA ALA A 37 -6.85 11.25 -23.29
C ALA A 37 -8.29 10.95 -22.87
N THR A 38 -9.17 10.70 -23.85
CA THR A 38 -10.46 10.08 -23.59
C THR A 38 -10.25 8.66 -23.08
N LEU A 39 -11.16 8.20 -22.26
CA LEU A 39 -11.36 6.80 -21.94
C LEU A 39 -12.74 6.38 -22.42
N THR A 40 -12.91 5.10 -22.69
CA THR A 40 -14.20 4.53 -23.15
C THR A 40 -15.37 4.80 -22.21
N SER A 41 -15.10 5.17 -20.94
CA SER A 41 -16.12 5.51 -19.95
C SER A 41 -16.89 6.82 -20.20
N ALA A 42 -16.36 7.72 -21.02
CA ALA A 42 -17.01 8.99 -21.39
C ALA A 42 -16.58 9.41 -22.81
N PRO A 43 -17.15 8.81 -23.84
CA PRO A 43 -16.89 9.19 -25.23
C PRO A 43 -17.43 10.59 -25.51
N VAL A 44 -16.91 11.22 -26.55
CA VAL A 44 -17.38 12.52 -27.04
C VAL A 44 -17.96 12.35 -28.44
N THR A 45 -19.20 12.80 -28.65
CA THR A 45 -19.83 12.73 -29.95
C THR A 45 -19.71 14.06 -30.69
N ILE A 46 -19.16 13.98 -31.91
CA ILE A 46 -19.06 15.08 -32.86
C ILE A 46 -20.33 15.07 -33.69
N ALA A 47 -21.12 16.13 -33.61
CA ALA A 47 -22.37 16.25 -34.36
C ALA A 47 -22.16 16.22 -35.88
N ASN A 48 -23.17 15.74 -36.62
CA ASN A 48 -23.18 15.73 -38.07
C ASN A 48 -23.03 17.14 -38.68
N SER A 49 -23.42 18.19 -37.95
CA SER A 49 -23.30 19.60 -38.35
C SER A 49 -21.95 20.24 -38.04
N ALA A 50 -21.04 19.55 -37.28
CA ALA A 50 -19.77 20.11 -36.89
C ALA A 50 -18.85 20.39 -38.08
N TYR A 51 -18.13 21.51 -38.01
CA TYR A 51 -17.35 22.01 -39.15
C TYR A 51 -16.31 21.01 -39.68
N TRP A 52 -15.60 20.31 -38.78
CA TRP A 52 -14.53 19.37 -39.14
C TRP A 52 -14.99 17.90 -39.17
N ASN A 53 -16.33 17.62 -39.04
CA ASN A 53 -16.80 16.24 -39.15
C ASN A 53 -16.67 15.74 -40.60
N PRO A 54 -15.79 14.76 -40.89
CA PRO A 54 -15.60 14.27 -42.27
C PRO A 54 -16.78 13.46 -42.80
N LEU A 55 -17.63 12.94 -41.93
CA LEU A 55 -18.86 12.22 -42.30
C LEU A 55 -20.10 13.10 -42.16
N GLY A 56 -19.94 14.36 -41.79
CA GLY A 56 -21.02 15.30 -41.53
C GLY A 56 -21.64 15.86 -42.79
N SER A 57 -22.56 16.84 -42.61
CA SER A 57 -23.24 17.61 -43.67
C SER A 57 -22.47 18.88 -44.08
N GLY A 58 -21.37 19.21 -43.39
CA GLY A 58 -20.61 20.45 -43.55
C GLY A 58 -19.66 20.49 -44.76
N VAL A 59 -18.91 21.60 -44.87
CA VAL A 59 -18.03 21.88 -46.03
C VAL A 59 -16.80 20.96 -46.08
N ASN A 60 -16.42 20.33 -44.98
CA ASN A 60 -15.28 19.41 -44.86
C ASN A 60 -15.63 17.93 -45.03
N ARG A 61 -16.87 17.67 -45.52
CA ARG A 61 -17.34 16.32 -45.81
C ARG A 61 -16.48 15.63 -46.86
N LEU A 62 -16.14 14.36 -46.59
CA LEU A 62 -15.41 13.52 -47.54
C LEU A 62 -16.21 13.28 -48.83
N ALA A 63 -15.55 13.49 -49.97
CA ALA A 63 -16.13 13.21 -51.28
C ALA A 63 -15.91 11.75 -51.69
N GLY A 64 -16.86 11.19 -52.45
CA GLY A 64 -16.74 9.84 -53.02
C GLY A 64 -17.17 8.69 -52.11
N TYR A 65 -17.76 8.99 -50.96
CA TYR A 65 -18.32 8.02 -50.02
C TYR A 65 -19.86 8.14 -50.03
N ASP A 66 -20.56 7.03 -49.83
CA ASP A 66 -22.03 6.97 -49.70
C ASP A 66 -22.44 7.36 -48.27
N ILE A 67 -22.43 8.65 -47.98
CA ILE A 67 -22.81 9.24 -46.70
C ILE A 67 -24.21 9.88 -46.88
N PRO A 68 -25.16 9.72 -45.93
CA PRO A 68 -26.47 10.39 -45.97
C PRO A 68 -26.35 11.91 -46.15
N VAL A 69 -27.31 12.56 -46.75
CA VAL A 69 -27.28 14.01 -47.04
C VAL A 69 -27.19 14.82 -45.74
N GLU A 70 -27.87 14.37 -44.71
CA GLU A 70 -27.85 14.92 -43.33
C GLU A 70 -26.54 14.74 -42.63
N GLY A 71 -25.66 13.87 -43.13
CA GLY A 71 -24.42 13.48 -42.48
C GLY A 71 -24.62 12.48 -41.38
N LEU A 72 -23.50 12.01 -40.78
CA LEU A 72 -23.44 11.08 -39.63
C LEU A 72 -22.73 11.76 -38.48
N ASP A 73 -23.20 11.52 -37.27
CA ASP A 73 -22.46 11.82 -36.04
C ASP A 73 -21.26 10.87 -35.92
N VAL A 74 -20.19 11.32 -35.26
CA VAL A 74 -18.99 10.55 -35.07
C VAL A 74 -18.66 10.49 -33.57
N THR A 75 -18.65 9.30 -32.99
CA THR A 75 -18.24 9.09 -31.61
C THR A 75 -16.74 8.86 -31.53
N ILE A 76 -16.07 9.54 -30.59
CA ILE A 76 -14.65 9.41 -30.30
C ILE A 76 -14.51 8.60 -29.01
N ASP A 77 -14.05 7.36 -29.12
CA ASP A 77 -13.82 6.48 -27.96
C ASP A 77 -12.40 6.61 -27.41
N ALA A 78 -11.41 6.84 -28.26
CA ALA A 78 -10.02 6.98 -27.89
C ALA A 78 -9.37 8.17 -28.62
N TYR A 79 -9.05 9.22 -27.87
CA TYR A 79 -8.41 10.42 -28.39
C TYR A 79 -7.41 10.97 -27.37
N ARG A 80 -6.24 11.40 -27.83
CA ARG A 80 -5.25 12.10 -27.00
C ARG A 80 -5.00 13.50 -27.56
N SER A 81 -5.29 14.53 -26.77
CA SER A 81 -5.09 15.94 -27.13
C SER A 81 -3.63 16.34 -26.99
N LEU A 82 -2.79 15.99 -27.99
CA LEU A 82 -1.34 16.26 -27.97
C LEU A 82 -1.02 17.76 -27.92
N ASP A 83 -1.84 18.58 -28.58
CA ASP A 83 -1.69 20.02 -28.66
C ASP A 83 -2.09 20.76 -27.36
N ALA A 84 -2.86 20.12 -26.48
CA ALA A 84 -3.14 20.67 -25.14
C ALA A 84 -1.92 20.66 -24.21
N GLY A 85 -0.90 19.88 -24.56
CA GLY A 85 0.34 19.73 -23.80
C GLY A 85 0.24 18.74 -22.63
N PRO A 86 1.38 18.36 -22.04
CA PRO A 86 1.46 17.41 -20.97
C PRO A 86 0.75 17.95 -19.70
N ARG A 87 0.16 17.02 -18.91
CA ARG A 87 -0.44 17.36 -17.62
C ARG A 87 0.66 17.74 -16.63
N ALA A 88 0.64 18.98 -16.15
CA ALA A 88 1.57 19.45 -15.13
C ALA A 88 0.93 19.29 -13.75
N ILE A 89 1.59 18.50 -12.88
CA ILE A 89 1.09 18.17 -11.55
C ILE A 89 1.98 18.85 -10.52
N ASN A 90 1.36 19.64 -9.65
CA ASN A 90 1.99 20.25 -8.48
C ASN A 90 1.33 19.69 -7.21
N VAL A 91 2.10 19.00 -6.39
CA VAL A 91 1.65 18.48 -5.09
C VAL A 91 2.34 19.23 -3.96
N LYS A 92 1.54 19.87 -3.11
CA LYS A 92 1.99 20.62 -1.95
C LYS A 92 1.50 19.95 -0.67
N ASN A 93 2.44 19.46 0.13
CA ASN A 93 2.17 18.90 1.44
C ASN A 93 2.58 19.89 2.52
N THR A 94 1.69 20.14 3.47
CA THR A 94 1.97 21.00 4.65
C THR A 94 1.52 20.24 5.89
N SER A 95 2.35 20.17 6.93
CA SER A 95 1.94 19.61 8.22
C SER A 95 2.43 20.44 9.40
N TYR A 96 1.65 20.38 10.47
CA TYR A 96 1.90 21.04 11.73
C TYR A 96 1.84 20.01 12.85
N ARG A 97 2.71 20.19 13.85
CA ARG A 97 2.71 19.39 15.07
C ARG A 97 2.95 20.29 16.26
N LEU A 98 2.08 20.21 17.25
CA LEU A 98 2.19 20.88 18.52
C LEU A 98 2.05 19.81 19.61
N LEU A 99 3.06 19.68 20.46
CA LEU A 99 3.03 18.80 21.62
C LEU A 99 3.48 19.58 22.84
N GLY A 100 2.76 19.41 23.95
CA GLY A 100 3.16 19.93 25.25
C GLY A 100 2.88 18.88 26.31
N GLY A 101 3.81 18.68 27.21
CA GLY A 101 3.69 17.68 28.27
C GLY A 101 4.48 18.03 29.51
N ALA A 102 4.20 17.25 30.54
CA ALA A 102 4.94 17.27 31.79
C ALA A 102 5.26 15.83 32.22
N ARG A 103 6.44 15.61 32.73
CA ARG A 103 6.87 14.33 33.27
C ARG A 103 7.65 14.53 34.56
N GLY A 104 7.68 13.51 35.38
CA GLY A 104 8.41 13.62 36.65
C GLY A 104 8.38 12.35 37.48
N ILE A 105 8.97 12.45 38.66
CA ILE A 105 9.05 11.38 39.64
C ILE A 105 8.34 11.83 40.92
N LYS A 106 7.46 10.99 41.49
CA LYS A 106 6.82 11.23 42.77
C LYS A 106 6.90 9.99 43.64
N GLY A 107 7.78 10.00 44.59
CA GLY A 107 8.16 8.79 45.36
C GLY A 107 8.79 7.75 44.44
N ASP A 108 8.21 6.54 44.39
CA ASP A 108 8.70 5.45 43.53
C ASP A 108 7.94 5.39 42.17
N TRP A 109 7.20 6.44 41.82
CA TRP A 109 6.41 6.51 40.60
C TRP A 109 7.00 7.50 39.62
N ASP A 110 7.35 7.02 38.42
CA ASP A 110 7.56 7.85 37.24
C ASP A 110 6.19 8.16 36.61
N TRP A 111 5.96 9.38 36.20
CA TRP A 111 4.73 9.78 35.49
C TRP A 111 5.02 10.68 34.30
N ASP A 112 4.16 10.60 33.30
CA ASP A 112 4.23 11.41 32.08
C ASP A 112 2.81 11.68 31.58
N SER A 113 2.55 12.92 31.17
CA SER A 113 1.29 13.33 30.56
C SER A 113 1.54 14.34 29.46
N ALA A 114 0.89 14.14 28.32
CA ALA A 114 1.06 15.03 27.17
C ALA A 114 -0.27 15.30 26.47
N ALA A 115 -0.31 16.45 25.77
CA ALA A 115 -1.32 16.79 24.80
C ALA A 115 -0.63 17.01 23.44
N LEU A 116 -1.17 16.41 22.38
CA LEU A 116 -0.68 16.53 21.01
C LEU A 116 -1.81 17.01 20.11
N TYR A 117 -1.49 17.96 19.24
CA TYR A 117 -2.28 18.24 18.04
C TYR A 117 -1.38 18.18 16.82
N SER A 118 -1.80 17.43 15.79
CA SER A 118 -1.11 17.32 14.51
C SER A 118 -2.12 17.41 13.38
N ALA A 119 -1.82 18.18 12.34
CA ALA A 119 -2.64 18.31 11.16
C ALA A 119 -1.77 18.26 9.90
N ALA A 120 -2.29 17.67 8.83
CA ALA A 120 -1.65 17.66 7.53
C ALA A 120 -2.65 18.01 6.44
N LYS A 121 -2.20 18.80 5.47
CA LYS A 121 -2.96 19.18 4.26
C LYS A 121 -2.12 18.91 3.04
N THR A 122 -2.70 18.16 2.09
CA THR A 122 -2.16 17.93 0.76
C THR A 122 -3.04 18.65 -0.25
N VAL A 123 -2.44 19.47 -1.10
CA VAL A 123 -3.09 20.09 -2.26
C VAL A 123 -2.41 19.55 -3.50
N ASP A 124 -3.17 18.90 -4.38
CA ASP A 124 -2.73 18.35 -5.66
C ASP A 124 -3.45 19.11 -6.77
N SER A 125 -2.72 19.99 -7.46
CA SER A 125 -3.22 20.76 -8.60
C SER A 125 -2.66 20.17 -9.89
N THR A 126 -3.52 19.84 -10.82
CA THR A 126 -3.15 19.33 -12.15
C THR A 126 -3.62 20.30 -13.23
N ALA A 127 -2.68 20.96 -13.90
CA ALA A 127 -2.94 21.83 -15.04
C ALA A 127 -2.96 21.03 -16.38
N ASN A 128 -3.51 21.66 -17.40
CA ASN A 128 -3.73 21.08 -18.74
C ASN A 128 -4.65 19.85 -18.71
N ARG A 129 -5.62 19.82 -17.79
CA ARG A 129 -6.76 18.91 -17.89
C ARG A 129 -7.75 19.46 -18.91
N ILE A 130 -8.66 18.62 -19.38
CA ILE A 130 -9.65 18.96 -20.39
C ILE A 130 -11.04 18.75 -19.81
N SER A 131 -11.91 19.76 -19.89
CA SER A 131 -13.34 19.62 -19.63
C SER A 131 -14.02 18.97 -20.84
N LEU A 132 -14.77 17.90 -20.62
CA LEU A 132 -15.52 17.21 -21.66
C LEU A 132 -16.59 18.12 -22.30
N SER A 133 -17.34 18.85 -21.48
CA SER A 133 -18.35 19.81 -21.95
C SER A 133 -17.76 20.89 -22.85
N LEU A 134 -16.69 21.54 -22.40
CA LEU A 134 -16.01 22.59 -23.17
C LEU A 134 -15.33 22.03 -24.42
N PHE A 135 -14.80 20.81 -24.34
CA PHE A 135 -14.21 20.13 -25.50
C PHE A 135 -15.28 19.80 -26.54
N GLN A 136 -16.41 19.25 -26.12
CA GLN A 136 -17.52 18.97 -27.02
C GLN A 136 -18.07 20.25 -27.67
N ASP A 137 -18.19 21.35 -26.91
CA ASP A 137 -18.56 22.64 -27.48
C ASP A 137 -17.55 23.13 -28.54
N ALA A 138 -16.26 22.92 -28.30
CA ALA A 138 -15.21 23.33 -29.24
C ALA A 138 -15.23 22.48 -30.53
N VAL A 139 -15.42 21.15 -30.43
CA VAL A 139 -15.48 20.27 -31.63
C VAL A 139 -16.75 20.44 -32.43
N ASN A 140 -17.89 20.82 -31.80
CA ASN A 140 -19.18 20.95 -32.42
C ASN A 140 -19.48 22.35 -33.02
N ARG A 141 -18.53 23.29 -32.97
CA ARG A 141 -18.66 24.58 -33.67
C ARG A 141 -18.87 24.37 -35.16
N GLN A 142 -19.67 25.23 -35.78
CA GLN A 142 -20.06 25.10 -37.19
C GLN A 142 -19.22 25.98 -38.13
N ASP A 143 -18.10 26.52 -37.67
CA ASP A 143 -17.20 27.39 -38.44
C ASP A 143 -15.72 26.98 -38.22
N ALA A 144 -14.80 27.65 -38.90
CA ALA A 144 -13.40 27.34 -38.87
C ALA A 144 -12.72 27.51 -37.49
N SER A 145 -13.38 28.06 -36.48
CA SER A 145 -12.88 28.13 -35.10
C SER A 145 -13.10 26.81 -34.33
N ALA A 146 -13.82 25.82 -34.96
CA ALA A 146 -13.99 24.51 -34.39
C ALA A 146 -12.65 23.80 -34.15
N TYR A 147 -12.56 23.03 -33.07
CA TYR A 147 -11.40 22.18 -32.83
C TYR A 147 -11.40 20.97 -33.76
N ASN A 148 -10.31 20.80 -34.49
CA ASN A 148 -10.18 19.70 -35.46
C ASN A 148 -9.47 18.52 -34.85
N THR A 149 -10.19 17.46 -34.51
CA THR A 149 -9.69 16.20 -33.94
C THR A 149 -9.04 15.28 -35.00
N PHE A 150 -9.24 15.54 -36.28
CA PHE A 150 -8.79 14.71 -37.41
C PHE A 150 -7.46 15.21 -38.01
N CYS A 151 -6.88 16.24 -37.44
CA CYS A 151 -5.59 16.72 -37.92
C CYS A 151 -4.45 16.38 -36.96
N ALA A 152 -3.21 16.43 -37.47
CA ALA A 152 -2.02 16.34 -36.63
C ALA A 152 -1.92 17.55 -35.68
N ALA A 153 -1.16 17.39 -34.59
CA ALA A 153 -0.86 18.49 -33.66
C ALA A 153 -0.36 19.73 -34.45
N SER A 154 -0.81 20.91 -34.04
CA SER A 154 -0.48 22.25 -34.62
C SER A 154 -1.42 22.81 -35.68
N CYS A 155 -2.53 22.18 -36.02
CA CYS A 155 -3.52 22.78 -36.92
C CYS A 155 -4.57 23.64 -36.20
N ASN A 156 -4.76 23.42 -34.91
CA ASN A 156 -5.72 24.15 -34.09
C ASN A 156 -5.10 25.44 -33.55
N SER A 157 -5.89 26.50 -33.43
CA SER A 157 -5.42 27.74 -32.80
C SER A 157 -5.25 27.56 -31.30
N GLN A 158 -4.29 28.30 -30.71
CA GLN A 158 -4.09 28.25 -29.26
C GLN A 158 -5.33 28.71 -28.49
N ASP A 159 -6.05 29.71 -28.99
CA ASP A 159 -7.28 30.20 -28.36
C ASP A 159 -8.35 29.12 -28.32
N THR A 160 -8.46 28.28 -29.36
CA THR A 160 -9.39 27.15 -29.39
C THR A 160 -8.97 26.09 -28.38
N ILE A 161 -7.67 25.74 -28.32
CA ILE A 161 -7.13 24.77 -27.36
C ILE A 161 -7.36 25.27 -25.93
N ASP A 162 -7.05 26.52 -25.64
CA ASP A 162 -7.19 27.09 -24.30
C ASP A 162 -8.67 27.22 -23.86
N SER A 163 -9.64 27.21 -24.81
CA SER A 163 -11.06 27.32 -24.50
C SER A 163 -11.63 26.12 -23.74
N PHE A 164 -11.00 24.94 -23.80
CA PHE A 164 -11.43 23.71 -23.10
C PHE A 164 -10.44 23.20 -22.07
N LYS A 165 -9.26 23.83 -21.92
CA LYS A 165 -8.31 23.51 -20.87
C LYS A 165 -8.77 24.01 -19.52
N ILE A 166 -8.56 23.21 -18.52
CA ILE A 166 -8.89 23.52 -17.12
C ILE A 166 -7.74 23.09 -16.20
N ASP A 167 -7.70 23.70 -15.04
CA ASP A 167 -6.93 23.22 -13.90
C ASP A 167 -7.88 22.51 -12.94
N VAL A 168 -7.44 21.40 -12.38
CA VAL A 168 -8.20 20.56 -11.45
C VAL A 168 -7.44 20.44 -10.15
N GLU A 169 -8.10 20.74 -9.04
CA GLU A 169 -7.51 20.65 -7.71
C GLU A 169 -8.22 19.58 -6.86
N ARG A 170 -7.46 18.90 -6.03
CA ARG A 170 -7.97 18.07 -4.95
C ARG A 170 -7.22 18.40 -3.66
N THR A 171 -7.96 18.48 -2.56
CA THR A 171 -7.42 18.70 -1.22
C THR A 171 -7.71 17.48 -0.34
N GLY A 172 -6.69 17.02 0.37
CA GLY A 172 -6.82 16.03 1.44
C GLY A 172 -6.35 16.63 2.76
N GLU A 173 -7.16 16.53 3.80
CA GLU A 173 -6.82 17.01 5.14
C GLU A 173 -6.95 15.89 6.18
N THR A 174 -6.03 15.86 7.13
CA THR A 174 -6.10 14.96 8.29
C THR A 174 -5.75 15.72 9.55
N ALA A 175 -6.43 15.38 10.65
CA ALA A 175 -6.13 15.93 11.96
C ALA A 175 -6.12 14.84 13.05
N LEU A 176 -5.20 14.98 14.00
CA LEU A 176 -5.04 14.12 15.17
C LEU A 176 -4.95 15.00 16.42
N GLY A 177 -5.88 14.81 17.35
CA GLY A 177 -5.80 15.33 18.72
C GLY A 177 -5.58 14.16 19.68
N LEU A 178 -4.69 14.30 20.66
CA LEU A 178 -4.40 13.26 21.63
C LEU A 178 -4.09 13.88 23.00
N VAL A 179 -4.59 13.24 24.06
CA VAL A 179 -4.19 13.52 25.44
C VAL A 179 -3.94 12.19 26.12
N ASP A 180 -2.78 12.04 26.75
CA ASP A 180 -2.41 10.83 27.47
C ASP A 180 -1.92 11.12 28.90
N PHE A 181 -2.04 10.11 29.74
CA PHE A 181 -1.40 10.03 31.04
C PHE A 181 -0.92 8.60 31.24
N LYS A 182 0.33 8.44 31.67
CA LYS A 182 0.92 7.17 32.06
C LYS A 182 1.74 7.31 33.32
N MET A 183 1.81 6.23 34.09
CA MET A 183 2.65 6.14 35.26
C MET A 183 3.20 4.73 35.46
N SER A 184 4.39 4.63 36.00
CA SER A 184 5.06 3.36 36.27
C SER A 184 5.80 3.36 37.61
N ASN A 185 5.85 2.20 38.22
CA ASN A 185 6.62 1.93 39.42
C ASN A 185 7.41 0.62 39.23
N ALA A 186 8.72 0.70 39.17
CA ALA A 186 9.60 -0.46 38.97
C ALA A 186 9.69 -1.38 40.19
N LYS A 187 9.19 -0.92 41.37
CA LYS A 187 9.31 -1.60 42.67
C LYS A 187 7.98 -1.65 43.41
N LEU A 188 6.87 -1.99 42.70
CA LEU A 188 5.54 -2.02 43.31
C LEU A 188 5.45 -2.96 44.52
N PHE A 189 6.01 -4.15 44.40
CA PHE A 189 6.24 -5.10 45.48
C PHE A 189 7.41 -6.02 45.15
N ALA A 190 7.96 -6.68 46.20
CA ALA A 190 9.06 -7.59 46.06
C ALA A 190 8.63 -9.06 46.10
N LEU A 191 9.12 -9.85 45.13
CA LEU A 191 9.16 -11.32 45.19
C LEU A 191 10.52 -11.77 45.74
N PRO A 192 10.67 -13.05 46.12
CA PRO A 192 11.99 -13.58 46.52
C PRO A 192 13.07 -13.38 45.46
N ALA A 193 12.70 -13.34 44.16
CA ALA A 193 13.59 -13.17 43.02
C ALA A 193 13.90 -11.70 42.67
N GLY A 194 13.20 -10.74 43.26
CA GLY A 194 13.37 -9.32 43.00
C GLY A 194 12.06 -8.53 42.89
N ASN A 195 12.14 -7.29 42.46
CA ASN A 195 11.02 -6.40 42.42
C ASN A 195 10.11 -6.65 41.16
N VAL A 196 8.83 -6.52 41.40
CA VAL A 196 7.81 -6.49 40.31
C VAL A 196 7.45 -5.04 40.03
N GLY A 197 7.53 -4.68 38.76
CA GLY A 197 7.12 -3.37 38.24
C GLY A 197 5.69 -3.39 37.71
N LEU A 198 5.04 -2.23 37.77
CA LEU A 198 3.71 -1.95 37.21
C LEU A 198 3.78 -0.68 36.34
N ALA A 199 3.16 -0.74 35.16
CA ALA A 199 2.84 0.44 34.36
C ALA A 199 1.34 0.48 34.06
N VAL A 200 0.74 1.66 34.14
CA VAL A 200 -0.68 1.92 33.78
C VAL A 200 -0.76 3.21 33.00
N GLY A 201 -1.75 3.31 32.12
CA GLY A 201 -1.99 4.55 31.39
C GLY A 201 -3.36 4.62 30.76
N THR A 202 -3.73 5.81 30.37
CA THR A 202 -4.95 6.12 29.65
C THR A 202 -4.69 7.14 28.57
N GLU A 203 -5.47 7.09 27.49
CA GLU A 203 -5.34 7.98 26.33
C GLU A 203 -6.73 8.30 25.78
N TRP A 204 -6.97 9.54 25.45
CA TRP A 204 -8.05 9.96 24.57
C TRP A 204 -7.47 10.46 23.27
N ARG A 205 -8.05 10.01 22.12
CA ARG A 205 -7.60 10.36 20.78
C ARG A 205 -8.79 10.74 19.91
N TYR A 206 -8.62 11.80 19.13
CA TYR A 206 -9.54 12.24 18.09
C TYR A 206 -8.83 12.19 16.75
N GLU A 207 -9.46 11.56 15.77
CA GLU A 207 -8.97 11.45 14.40
C GLU A 207 -10.01 12.00 13.44
N ASN A 208 -9.55 12.72 12.40
CA ASN A 208 -10.38 13.27 11.34
C ASN A 208 -9.65 13.15 10.00
N PHE A 209 -10.41 12.91 8.93
CA PHE A 209 -9.95 13.08 7.56
C PHE A 209 -11.04 13.76 6.72
N GLU A 210 -10.62 14.46 5.66
CA GLU A 210 -11.48 15.09 4.67
C GLU A 210 -10.78 15.03 3.30
N ASN A 211 -11.50 14.59 2.28
CA ASN A 211 -11.09 14.62 0.87
C ASN A 211 -12.08 15.49 0.10
N ASP A 212 -11.58 16.58 -0.46
CA ASP A 212 -12.34 17.52 -1.26
C ASP A 212 -11.79 17.54 -2.69
N TYR A 213 -12.65 17.24 -3.66
CA TYR A 213 -12.32 17.17 -5.07
C TYR A 213 -12.98 18.32 -5.82
N ASP A 214 -12.33 18.75 -6.91
CA ASP A 214 -12.87 19.75 -7.83
C ASP A 214 -14.32 19.41 -8.25
N ASP A 215 -15.18 20.41 -8.39
CA ASP A 215 -16.59 20.26 -8.73
C ASP A 215 -16.81 19.47 -10.03
N ARG A 216 -15.86 19.50 -10.96
CA ARG A 216 -15.90 18.73 -12.22
C ARG A 216 -15.47 17.27 -12.04
N LEU A 217 -14.90 16.92 -10.90
CA LEU A 217 -14.55 15.55 -10.51
C LEU A 217 -15.52 14.94 -9.51
N ASN A 218 -16.14 15.74 -8.65
CA ASN A 218 -16.93 15.21 -7.53
C ASN A 218 -18.41 14.93 -7.87
N GLY A 219 -18.81 15.11 -9.12
CA GLY A 219 -20.20 14.91 -9.59
C GLY A 219 -21.07 16.17 -9.48
N THR A 220 -20.54 17.30 -9.00
CA THR A 220 -21.28 18.57 -8.97
C THR A 220 -21.47 19.14 -10.37
N VAL A 221 -20.42 19.12 -11.20
CA VAL A 221 -20.45 19.50 -12.61
C VAL A 221 -20.31 18.24 -13.46
N MET A 222 -21.41 17.77 -14.00
CA MET A 222 -21.50 16.58 -14.85
C MET A 222 -21.32 16.95 -16.34
N TYR A 223 -20.85 15.99 -17.14
CA TYR A 223 -20.82 16.08 -18.59
C TYR A 223 -22.07 15.43 -19.17
N THR A 224 -22.83 16.18 -19.97
CA THR A 224 -23.91 15.61 -20.78
C THR A 224 -23.53 15.76 -22.24
N ASP A 225 -23.37 14.63 -22.96
CA ASP A 225 -23.11 14.63 -24.38
C ASP A 225 -24.30 15.27 -25.11
N SER A 226 -24.06 16.39 -25.79
CA SER A 226 -25.12 17.23 -26.40
C SER A 226 -25.79 16.58 -27.61
N VAL A 227 -25.18 15.52 -28.16
CA VAL A 227 -25.69 14.79 -29.33
C VAL A 227 -26.52 13.57 -28.89
N THR A 228 -25.97 12.76 -27.98
CA THR A 228 -26.62 11.53 -27.50
C THR A 228 -27.56 11.75 -26.31
N GLY A 229 -27.38 12.84 -25.56
CA GLY A 229 -28.10 13.12 -24.32
C GLY A 229 -27.67 12.27 -23.12
N ILE A 230 -26.60 11.47 -23.25
CA ILE A 230 -26.07 10.64 -22.16
C ILE A 230 -25.29 11.53 -21.19
N THR A 231 -25.53 11.34 -19.90
CA THR A 231 -24.86 12.10 -18.83
C THR A 231 -23.84 11.23 -18.11
N TYR A 232 -22.67 11.80 -17.81
CA TYR A 232 -21.56 11.20 -17.09
C TYR A 232 -21.23 12.05 -15.86
N ASP A 233 -20.90 11.40 -14.73
CA ASP A 233 -20.71 12.06 -13.44
C ASP A 233 -19.44 12.91 -13.35
N SER A 234 -18.51 12.81 -14.30
CA SER A 234 -17.28 13.63 -14.36
C SER A 234 -17.24 14.44 -15.65
N ASP A 235 -16.93 15.72 -15.54
CA ASP A 235 -16.65 16.59 -16.70
C ASP A 235 -15.15 16.64 -17.04
N VAL A 236 -14.31 15.86 -16.38
CA VAL A 236 -12.86 15.84 -16.64
C VAL A 236 -12.50 14.65 -17.53
N MET A 237 -12.08 14.93 -18.76
CA MET A 237 -11.68 13.92 -19.75
C MET A 237 -10.67 12.92 -19.15
N GLY A 238 -10.98 11.62 -19.31
CA GLY A 238 -10.14 10.54 -18.83
C GLY A 238 -10.06 10.42 -17.30
N SER A 239 -11.09 10.89 -16.59
CA SER A 239 -11.23 10.69 -15.13
C SER A 239 -12.65 10.25 -14.80
N SER A 240 -12.75 9.23 -13.97
CA SER A 240 -14.00 8.87 -13.30
C SER A 240 -14.33 9.87 -12.20
N ALA A 241 -15.62 9.97 -11.86
CA ALA A 241 -16.06 10.79 -10.73
C ALA A 241 -15.46 10.29 -9.40
N GLN A 242 -15.14 11.23 -8.53
CA GLN A 242 -14.61 11.00 -7.20
C GLN A 242 -15.31 11.94 -6.22
N PRO A 243 -16.46 11.56 -5.66
CA PRO A 243 -17.18 12.38 -4.70
C PRO A 243 -16.37 12.69 -3.45
N ASN A 244 -16.65 13.82 -2.82
CA ASN A 244 -16.05 14.22 -1.56
C ASN A 244 -16.34 13.20 -0.45
N SER A 245 -15.42 13.05 0.49
CA SER A 245 -15.57 12.16 1.63
C SER A 245 -14.92 12.72 2.87
N ASP A 246 -15.55 12.51 4.02
CA ASP A 246 -15.04 12.93 5.31
C ASP A 246 -15.39 11.91 6.40
N GLY A 247 -14.68 11.99 7.52
CA GLY A 247 -14.96 11.13 8.65
C GLY A 247 -14.15 11.52 9.88
N SER A 248 -14.72 11.23 11.04
CA SER A 248 -14.02 11.48 12.30
C SER A 248 -14.38 10.43 13.36
N ARG A 249 -13.47 10.19 14.30
CA ARG A 249 -13.73 9.30 15.43
C ARG A 249 -13.01 9.72 16.70
N ASN A 250 -13.58 9.25 17.81
CA ASN A 250 -13.02 9.36 19.14
C ASN A 250 -12.65 7.97 19.67
N ILE A 251 -11.51 7.89 20.33
CA ILE A 251 -10.98 6.65 20.89
C ILE A 251 -10.58 6.91 22.35
N LEU A 252 -11.04 6.07 23.26
CA LEU A 252 -10.61 6.06 24.64
C LEU A 252 -9.88 4.76 24.91
N SER A 253 -8.66 4.84 25.45
CA SER A 253 -7.81 3.68 25.73
C SER A 253 -7.37 3.66 27.19
N ALA A 254 -7.16 2.45 27.72
CA ALA A 254 -6.48 2.21 28.98
C ALA A 254 -5.62 0.95 28.88
N PHE A 255 -4.47 0.93 29.55
CA PHE A 255 -3.61 -0.24 29.61
C PHE A 255 -3.04 -0.48 31.00
N VAL A 256 -2.70 -1.73 31.25
CA VAL A 256 -1.95 -2.18 32.42
C VAL A 256 -0.88 -3.15 31.97
N GLU A 257 0.32 -3.03 32.53
CA GLU A 257 1.44 -3.93 32.30
C GLU A 257 2.15 -4.22 33.62
N MET A 258 2.51 -5.50 33.85
CA MET A 258 3.25 -5.96 35.01
C MET A 258 4.41 -6.84 34.54
N ALA A 259 5.60 -6.63 35.06
CA ALA A 259 6.79 -7.41 34.74
C ALA A 259 7.69 -7.59 35.97
N GLY A 260 8.35 -8.74 36.04
CA GLY A 260 9.28 -9.00 37.12
C GLY A 260 9.95 -10.37 37.04
N PRO A 261 10.93 -10.63 37.93
CA PRO A 261 11.57 -11.92 38.03
C PRO A 261 10.77 -12.89 38.91
N LEU A 262 10.62 -14.14 38.44
CA LEU A 262 10.09 -15.27 39.22
C LEU A 262 11.22 -16.07 39.84
N VAL A 263 12.39 -16.14 39.18
CA VAL A 263 13.62 -16.78 39.67
C VAL A 263 14.79 -15.87 39.36
N SER A 264 15.69 -15.68 40.32
CA SER A 264 16.95 -14.96 40.16
C SER A 264 18.14 -15.93 40.29
N PRO A 265 19.33 -15.59 39.77
CA PRO A 265 20.55 -16.43 39.90
C PRO A 265 20.89 -16.78 41.33
N ASP A 266 20.64 -15.91 42.30
CA ASP A 266 20.95 -16.10 43.72
C ASP A 266 20.11 -17.21 44.39
N MET A 267 19.05 -17.67 43.75
CA MET A 267 18.19 -18.75 44.25
C MET A 267 18.77 -20.16 44.02
N ASP A 268 19.79 -20.27 43.18
CA ASP A 268 20.55 -21.49 42.86
C ASP A 268 19.64 -22.70 42.47
N ILE A 269 18.61 -22.43 41.63
CA ILE A 269 17.65 -23.47 41.18
C ILE A 269 18.26 -24.19 39.96
N PRO A 270 18.48 -25.51 40.01
CA PRO A 270 19.04 -26.25 38.88
C PRO A 270 18.25 -26.06 37.61
N PHE A 271 18.91 -25.76 36.48
CA PHE A 271 18.36 -25.48 35.14
C PHE A 271 17.41 -24.29 35.08
N VAL A 272 17.34 -23.44 36.10
CA VAL A 272 16.61 -22.18 36.11
C VAL A 272 17.44 -21.07 36.71
N ASN A 273 18.45 -20.63 35.97
CA ASN A 273 19.34 -19.54 36.43
C ASN A 273 18.54 -18.22 36.57
N GLN A 274 17.65 -17.94 35.63
CA GLN A 274 16.73 -16.79 35.69
C GLN A 274 15.43 -17.08 34.98
N LEU A 275 14.32 -16.59 35.55
CA LEU A 275 12.99 -16.68 34.92
C LEU A 275 12.26 -15.34 35.13
N ASN A 276 11.91 -14.69 34.05
CA ASN A 276 11.20 -13.41 34.05
C ASN A 276 9.84 -13.55 33.35
N PHE A 277 8.86 -12.80 33.81
CA PHE A 277 7.55 -12.69 33.18
C PHE A 277 7.21 -11.24 32.82
N GLN A 278 6.38 -11.08 31.84
CA GLN A 278 5.66 -9.84 31.51
C GLN A 278 4.24 -10.19 31.11
N ILE A 279 3.26 -9.53 31.69
CA ILE A 279 1.85 -9.62 31.31
C ILE A 279 1.31 -8.23 31.11
N ALA A 280 0.46 -8.06 30.09
CA ALA A 280 -0.17 -6.77 29.80
C ALA A 280 -1.58 -6.97 29.26
N GLY A 281 -2.42 -5.95 29.43
CA GLY A 281 -3.72 -5.86 28.81
C GLY A 281 -4.01 -4.42 28.40
N ARG A 282 -4.57 -4.25 27.21
CA ARG A 282 -5.02 -2.96 26.67
C ARG A 282 -6.48 -3.04 26.27
N TYR A 283 -7.25 -2.06 26.69
CA TYR A 283 -8.64 -1.86 26.30
C TYR A 283 -8.74 -0.57 25.50
N GLU A 284 -9.46 -0.62 24.38
CA GLU A 284 -9.78 0.57 23.57
C GLU A 284 -11.25 0.57 23.23
N ARG A 285 -11.86 1.74 23.30
CA ARG A 285 -13.24 2.00 22.91
C ARG A 285 -13.27 3.04 21.81
N TYR A 286 -13.76 2.62 20.65
CA TYR A 286 -14.02 3.44 19.47
C TYR A 286 -15.51 3.81 19.45
N ASN A 287 -15.84 5.03 19.03
CA ASN A 287 -17.24 5.43 18.88
C ASN A 287 -17.92 4.86 17.62
N ASP A 288 -17.14 4.36 16.66
CA ASP A 288 -17.57 3.83 15.36
C ASP A 288 -17.51 2.30 15.25
N VAL A 289 -16.46 1.66 15.70
CA VAL A 289 -16.23 0.22 15.52
C VAL A 289 -16.28 -0.60 16.81
N GLY A 290 -16.64 0.02 17.95
CA GLY A 290 -16.88 -0.67 19.22
C GLY A 290 -15.65 -0.87 20.09
N ASP A 291 -15.68 -1.88 20.94
CA ASP A 291 -14.71 -2.10 22.02
C ASP A 291 -13.77 -3.24 21.70
N VAL A 292 -12.48 -3.09 22.07
CA VAL A 292 -11.45 -4.10 21.86
C VAL A 292 -10.62 -4.28 23.13
N PHE A 293 -10.39 -5.53 23.55
CA PHE A 293 -9.44 -5.87 24.60
C PHE A 293 -8.37 -6.82 24.08
N LYS A 294 -7.10 -6.53 24.38
CA LYS A 294 -5.94 -7.27 23.88
C LYS A 294 -4.94 -7.63 24.98
N PRO A 295 -4.79 -8.93 25.27
CA PRO A 295 -3.80 -9.42 26.22
C PRO A 295 -2.44 -9.67 25.57
N LYS A 296 -1.40 -9.64 26.41
CA LYS A 296 -0.02 -10.04 26.07
C LYS A 296 0.60 -10.77 27.25
N ALA A 297 1.35 -11.84 26.98
CA ALA A 297 2.17 -12.56 27.93
C ALA A 297 3.52 -12.93 27.34
N VAL A 298 4.59 -12.74 28.10
CA VAL A 298 5.95 -13.11 27.72
C VAL A 298 6.62 -13.83 28.90
N LEU A 299 7.33 -14.91 28.60
CA LEU A 299 8.16 -15.62 29.53
C LEU A 299 9.59 -15.71 28.97
N SER A 300 10.58 -15.35 29.79
CA SER A 300 11.99 -15.43 29.45
C SER A 300 12.70 -16.31 30.47
N TRP A 301 13.20 -17.45 30.01
CA TRP A 301 13.86 -18.48 30.80
C TRP A 301 15.31 -18.61 30.40
N TYR A 302 16.19 -18.56 31.40
CA TYR A 302 17.63 -18.81 31.30
C TYR A 302 17.93 -20.13 32.04
N PRO A 303 18.00 -21.28 31.33
CA PRO A 303 18.46 -22.53 31.95
C PRO A 303 19.84 -22.42 32.52
N VAL A 304 20.72 -21.72 31.83
CA VAL A 304 22.07 -21.32 32.20
C VAL A 304 22.32 -19.89 31.71
N GLU A 305 23.33 -19.22 32.23
CA GLU A 305 23.63 -17.82 31.90
C GLU A 305 23.82 -17.58 30.36
N SER A 306 24.42 -18.56 29.69
CA SER A 306 24.70 -18.47 28.24
C SER A 306 23.55 -18.76 27.32
N LEU A 307 22.40 -19.22 27.82
CA LEU A 307 21.26 -19.63 27.02
C LEU A 307 19.98 -18.96 27.53
N GLN A 308 19.32 -18.20 26.67
CA GLN A 308 17.96 -17.67 26.86
C GLN A 308 16.97 -18.36 25.95
N ILE A 309 15.86 -18.80 26.48
CA ILE A 309 14.68 -19.25 25.76
C ILE A 309 13.54 -18.30 26.09
N ARG A 310 12.84 -17.78 25.09
CA ARG A 310 11.74 -16.84 25.28
C ARG A 310 10.49 -17.31 24.54
N GLY A 311 9.36 -17.31 25.24
CA GLY A 311 8.04 -17.55 24.66
C GLY A 311 7.18 -16.31 24.78
N SER A 312 6.41 -15.99 23.76
CA SER A 312 5.48 -14.88 23.77
C SER A 312 4.13 -15.24 23.14
N TYR A 313 3.08 -14.67 23.71
CA TYR A 313 1.75 -14.62 23.14
C TYR A 313 1.24 -13.19 23.23
N ALA A 314 0.71 -12.67 22.12
CA ALA A 314 0.09 -11.36 22.09
C ALA A 314 -1.08 -11.36 21.11
N GLU A 315 -2.19 -10.79 21.54
CA GLU A 315 -3.26 -10.41 20.62
C GLU A 315 -3.08 -8.97 20.18
N GLY A 316 -3.25 -8.72 18.90
CA GLY A 316 -3.31 -7.41 18.28
C GLY A 316 -4.69 -7.17 17.65
N PHE A 317 -4.88 -5.98 17.12
CA PHE A 317 -6.02 -5.62 16.28
C PHE A 317 -5.68 -4.44 15.41
N ARG A 318 -6.45 -4.28 14.33
CA ARG A 318 -6.44 -3.07 13.52
C ARG A 318 -7.88 -2.61 13.31
N ALA A 319 -8.23 -1.45 13.84
CA ALA A 319 -9.50 -0.82 13.50
C ALA A 319 -9.51 -0.46 12.00
N PRO A 320 -10.64 -0.61 11.29
CA PRO A 320 -10.77 -0.06 9.95
C PRO A 320 -10.41 1.43 9.97
N ASN A 321 -9.72 1.91 8.95
CA ASN A 321 -9.43 3.32 8.86
C ASN A 321 -10.70 4.11 8.45
N LEU A 322 -10.69 5.41 8.67
CA LEU A 322 -11.85 6.25 8.39
C LEU A 322 -12.23 6.24 6.90
N GLU A 323 -11.24 6.10 5.99
CA GLU A 323 -11.49 5.98 4.57
C GLU A 323 -12.24 4.68 4.25
N GLN A 324 -11.86 3.53 4.84
CA GLN A 324 -12.56 2.25 4.66
C GLN A 324 -14.01 2.30 5.14
N LEU A 325 -14.31 3.12 6.14
CA LEU A 325 -15.66 3.29 6.67
C LEU A 325 -16.50 4.28 5.84
N HIS A 326 -15.89 5.37 5.35
CA HIS A 326 -16.60 6.56 4.87
C HIS A 326 -16.28 6.94 3.41
N THR A 327 -15.43 6.18 2.68
CA THR A 327 -15.18 6.48 1.25
C THR A 327 -16.49 6.55 0.50
N ALA A 328 -16.70 7.66 -0.19
CA ALA A 328 -17.81 7.81 -1.12
C ALA A 328 -17.64 6.90 -2.34
N VAL A 329 -18.69 6.73 -3.09
CA VAL A 329 -18.69 5.93 -4.34
C VAL A 329 -17.58 6.39 -5.27
N THR A 330 -16.62 5.51 -5.56
CA THR A 330 -15.62 5.76 -6.61
C THR A 330 -15.79 4.75 -7.72
N SER A 331 -15.77 5.22 -8.97
CA SER A 331 -15.86 4.38 -10.15
C SER A 331 -14.53 4.30 -10.88
N ARG A 332 -14.17 3.13 -11.39
CA ARG A 332 -13.03 2.90 -12.28
C ARG A 332 -13.41 1.93 -13.37
N VAL A 333 -12.89 2.12 -14.57
CA VAL A 333 -13.07 1.16 -15.66
C VAL A 333 -12.09 0.01 -15.50
N ASN A 334 -12.59 -1.21 -15.67
CA ASN A 334 -11.81 -2.44 -15.72
C ASN A 334 -12.42 -3.40 -16.75
N TYR A 335 -11.78 -4.54 -17.00
CA TYR A 335 -12.13 -5.51 -18.04
C TYR A 335 -12.20 -6.93 -17.46
N PRO A 336 -13.13 -7.23 -16.54
CA PRO A 336 -13.26 -8.58 -16.00
C PRO A 336 -13.72 -9.56 -17.09
N THR A 337 -13.29 -10.81 -17.03
CA THR A 337 -13.78 -11.85 -17.92
C THR A 337 -15.20 -12.27 -17.52
N ASP A 338 -16.12 -12.28 -18.48
CA ASP A 338 -17.49 -12.79 -18.26
C ASP A 338 -17.56 -14.30 -18.51
N PHE A 339 -17.29 -15.07 -17.46
CA PHE A 339 -17.31 -16.52 -17.55
C PHE A 339 -18.71 -17.10 -17.80
N TYR A 340 -19.79 -16.37 -17.54
CA TYR A 340 -21.15 -16.86 -17.89
C TYR A 340 -21.37 -16.83 -19.41
N ARG A 341 -20.93 -15.77 -20.10
CA ARG A 341 -20.96 -15.71 -21.56
C ARG A 341 -19.95 -16.70 -22.16
N CYS A 342 -18.77 -16.81 -21.58
CA CYS A 342 -17.77 -17.79 -22.03
C CYS A 342 -18.27 -19.24 -21.89
N GLN A 343 -18.99 -19.59 -20.81
CA GLN A 343 -19.61 -20.89 -20.67
C GLN A 343 -20.63 -21.18 -21.78
N ALA A 344 -21.36 -20.17 -22.26
CA ALA A 344 -22.24 -20.32 -23.41
C ALA A 344 -21.46 -20.69 -24.68
N ASP A 345 -20.29 -20.09 -24.91
CA ASP A 345 -19.41 -20.42 -26.02
C ASP A 345 -18.79 -21.82 -25.90
N ILE A 346 -18.36 -22.21 -24.69
CA ILE A 346 -17.91 -23.59 -24.42
C ILE A 346 -19.02 -24.60 -24.73
N ASN A 347 -20.24 -24.34 -24.25
CA ASN A 347 -21.38 -25.24 -24.49
C ASN A 347 -21.75 -25.36 -25.97
N LYS A 348 -21.48 -24.35 -26.78
CA LYS A 348 -21.68 -24.35 -28.26
C LYS A 348 -20.47 -24.93 -29.01
N GLY A 349 -19.34 -25.17 -28.34
CA GLY A 349 -18.09 -25.64 -28.95
C GLY A 349 -17.33 -24.55 -29.72
N ASN A 350 -17.53 -23.28 -29.40
CA ASN A 350 -16.81 -22.14 -29.98
C ASN A 350 -15.42 -21.97 -29.36
N VAL A 351 -15.26 -22.30 -28.07
CA VAL A 351 -13.99 -22.33 -27.31
C VAL A 351 -13.92 -23.64 -26.52
N ASP A 352 -12.71 -24.14 -26.25
CA ASP A 352 -12.49 -25.44 -25.60
C ASP A 352 -12.42 -25.33 -24.07
N SER A 353 -12.01 -24.18 -23.54
CA SER A 353 -11.78 -24.00 -22.09
C SER A 353 -11.86 -22.53 -21.66
N PHE A 354 -11.94 -22.29 -20.36
CA PHE A 354 -11.94 -20.94 -19.76
C PHE A 354 -10.68 -20.13 -20.05
N SER A 355 -9.54 -20.78 -20.32
CA SER A 355 -8.29 -20.08 -20.68
C SER A 355 -8.35 -19.38 -22.05
N GLU A 356 -9.33 -19.72 -22.87
CA GLU A 356 -9.56 -19.10 -24.18
C GLU A 356 -10.57 -17.94 -24.12
N CYS A 357 -11.17 -17.70 -22.94
CA CYS A 357 -12.12 -16.62 -22.77
C CYS A 357 -11.43 -15.27 -22.84
N SER A 358 -11.95 -14.39 -23.68
CA SER A 358 -11.52 -13.01 -23.70
C SER A 358 -12.12 -12.23 -22.54
N SER A 359 -11.43 -11.16 -22.10
CA SER A 359 -12.02 -10.18 -21.20
C SER A 359 -13.28 -9.56 -21.79
N SER A 360 -14.21 -9.15 -20.95
CA SER A 360 -15.41 -8.42 -21.36
C SER A 360 -15.07 -7.04 -21.91
N ASP A 361 -16.09 -6.34 -22.38
CA ASP A 361 -16.05 -4.90 -22.64
C ASP A 361 -15.75 -4.14 -21.33
N SER A 362 -15.55 -2.83 -21.45
CA SER A 362 -15.29 -1.97 -20.30
C SER A 362 -16.42 -2.00 -19.28
N VAL A 363 -16.13 -2.37 -18.06
CA VAL A 363 -17.05 -2.47 -16.91
C VAL A 363 -16.72 -1.41 -15.88
N SER A 364 -17.72 -0.72 -15.35
CA SER A 364 -17.55 0.23 -14.25
C SER A 364 -17.37 -0.52 -12.92
N ASN A 365 -16.20 -0.44 -12.34
CA ASN A 365 -15.92 -1.00 -11.03
C ASN A 365 -16.16 0.03 -9.93
N ILE A 366 -17.20 -0.18 -9.16
CA ILE A 366 -17.62 0.68 -8.07
C ILE A 366 -16.95 0.24 -6.77
N ARG A 367 -16.37 1.19 -6.06
CA ARG A 367 -15.81 0.98 -4.73
C ARG A 367 -16.56 1.80 -3.70
N LEU A 368 -16.94 1.17 -2.59
CA LEU A 368 -17.72 1.77 -1.51
C LEU A 368 -17.06 1.54 -0.15
N GLY A 369 -17.13 2.55 0.72
CA GLY A 369 -16.87 2.40 2.15
C GLY A 369 -17.97 1.58 2.83
N ASN A 370 -17.64 0.99 4.00
CA ASN A 370 -18.60 0.20 4.76
C ASN A 370 -18.54 0.57 6.25
N PRO A 371 -19.54 1.27 6.78
CA PRO A 371 -19.58 1.64 8.20
C PRO A 371 -19.82 0.45 9.16
N ASN A 372 -20.12 -0.74 8.65
CA ASN A 372 -20.36 -1.94 9.43
C ASN A 372 -19.13 -2.84 9.62
N LEU A 373 -17.95 -2.38 9.18
CA LEU A 373 -16.70 -3.11 9.33
C LEU A 373 -16.36 -3.34 10.81
N LYS A 374 -15.83 -4.54 11.09
CA LYS A 374 -15.29 -4.91 12.40
C LYS A 374 -13.78 -4.73 12.41
N PRO A 375 -13.18 -4.51 13.61
CA PRO A 375 -11.72 -4.56 13.73
C PRO A 375 -11.15 -5.92 13.33
N GLU A 376 -10.05 -5.90 12.58
CA GLU A 376 -9.22 -7.09 12.33
C GLU A 376 -8.62 -7.56 13.64
N LYS A 377 -8.35 -8.85 13.75
CA LYS A 377 -7.75 -9.49 14.93
C LYS A 377 -6.45 -10.18 14.55
N ASP A 378 -5.44 -10.00 15.38
CA ASP A 378 -4.14 -10.65 15.22
C ASP A 378 -3.83 -11.53 16.43
N TYR A 379 -3.33 -12.73 16.17
CA TYR A 379 -2.82 -13.66 17.17
C TYR A 379 -1.36 -13.95 16.86
N ASN A 380 -0.47 -13.53 17.77
CA ASN A 380 0.97 -13.61 17.59
C ASN A 380 1.57 -14.58 18.60
N TYR A 381 2.29 -15.59 18.11
CA TYR A 381 3.05 -16.54 18.90
C TYR A 381 4.53 -16.42 18.55
N GLY A 382 5.38 -16.39 19.54
CA GLY A 382 6.82 -16.35 19.35
C GLY A 382 7.53 -17.33 20.25
N LEU A 383 8.54 -18.04 19.68
CA LEU A 383 9.48 -18.86 20.43
C LEU A 383 10.89 -18.49 19.97
N GLY A 384 11.68 -17.93 20.88
CA GLY A 384 13.04 -17.47 20.57
C GLY A 384 14.10 -18.14 21.42
N LEU A 385 15.29 -18.25 20.84
CA LEU A 385 16.49 -18.74 21.48
C LEU A 385 17.63 -17.75 21.25
N VAL A 386 18.34 -17.38 22.32
CA VAL A 386 19.59 -16.64 22.24
C VAL A 386 20.67 -17.44 22.94
N TYR A 387 21.72 -17.77 22.21
CA TYR A 387 22.84 -18.54 22.73
C TYR A 387 24.15 -17.75 22.58
N THR A 388 24.82 -17.50 23.73
CA THR A 388 26.12 -16.84 23.81
C THR A 388 27.12 -17.80 24.42
N PRO A 389 27.86 -18.59 23.60
CA PRO A 389 28.77 -19.63 24.10
C PRO A 389 29.87 -19.02 24.94
N THR A 390 30.12 -19.59 26.12
CA THR A 390 31.15 -19.12 27.08
C THR A 390 32.57 -19.38 26.61
N PHE A 391 32.77 -20.32 25.68
CA PHE A 391 34.07 -20.71 25.14
C PHE A 391 34.56 -19.82 23.97
N VAL A 392 33.66 -18.97 23.43
CA VAL A 392 34.01 -17.97 22.41
C VAL A 392 33.40 -16.62 22.81
N GLU A 393 34.24 -15.72 23.24
CA GLU A 393 33.82 -14.39 23.66
C GLU A 393 33.18 -13.61 22.50
N ASN A 394 32.13 -12.83 22.81
CA ASN A 394 31.44 -11.93 21.87
C ASN A 394 30.80 -12.64 20.65
N LEU A 395 30.53 -13.93 20.71
CA LEU A 395 29.76 -14.67 19.76
C LEU A 395 28.32 -14.84 20.27
N THR A 396 27.32 -14.53 19.45
CA THR A 396 25.90 -14.71 19.79
C THR A 396 25.18 -15.30 18.60
N PHE A 397 24.38 -16.30 18.85
CA PHE A 397 23.41 -16.88 17.91
C PHE A 397 22.01 -16.57 18.37
N THR A 398 21.10 -16.27 17.42
CA THR A 398 19.68 -16.12 17.67
C THR A 398 18.88 -16.97 16.70
N ALA A 399 17.79 -17.55 17.19
CA ALA A 399 16.81 -18.24 16.37
C ALA A 399 15.41 -17.93 16.92
N ASP A 400 14.58 -17.30 16.14
CA ASP A 400 13.25 -16.88 16.53
C ASP A 400 12.22 -17.44 15.53
N TYR A 401 11.38 -18.37 16.00
CA TYR A 401 10.17 -18.78 15.29
C TYR A 401 9.05 -17.83 15.65
N TRP A 402 8.33 -17.36 14.65
CA TRP A 402 7.16 -16.51 14.80
C TRP A 402 5.99 -17.06 13.98
N HIS A 403 4.78 -16.86 14.49
CA HIS A 403 3.54 -17.21 13.84
C HIS A 403 2.52 -16.10 14.09
N ILE A 404 1.91 -15.60 13.02
CA ILE A 404 0.92 -14.55 13.01
C ILE A 404 -0.31 -15.09 12.29
N LYS A 405 -1.46 -15.10 12.98
CA LYS A 405 -2.75 -15.37 12.38
C LYS A 405 -3.58 -14.10 12.45
N GLN A 406 -4.08 -13.66 11.30
CA GLN A 406 -4.96 -12.51 11.18
C GLN A 406 -6.35 -13.00 10.80
N GLU A 407 -7.39 -12.44 11.41
CA GLU A 407 -8.79 -12.75 11.14
C GLU A 407 -9.57 -11.48 10.87
N ASP A 408 -10.70 -11.59 10.19
CA ASP A 408 -11.57 -10.46 9.84
C ASP A 408 -10.82 -9.38 9.03
N LEU A 409 -9.91 -9.75 8.13
CA LEU A 409 -9.11 -8.82 7.32
C LEU A 409 -10.01 -7.87 6.53
N VAL A 410 -9.76 -6.57 6.62
CA VAL A 410 -10.53 -5.57 5.87
C VAL A 410 -9.94 -5.39 4.48
N GLY A 411 -10.73 -5.75 3.48
CA GLY A 411 -10.34 -5.67 2.08
C GLY A 411 -11.55 -5.52 1.16
N ILE A 412 -11.29 -5.52 -0.13
CA ILE A 412 -12.29 -5.61 -1.19
C ILE A 412 -11.96 -6.87 -1.98
N ARG A 413 -12.96 -7.71 -2.26
CA ARG A 413 -12.79 -8.83 -3.20
C ARG A 413 -12.36 -8.30 -4.55
N SER A 414 -11.54 -9.06 -5.28
CA SER A 414 -11.22 -8.68 -6.64
C SER A 414 -12.52 -8.59 -7.47
N TYR A 415 -12.58 -7.65 -8.39
CA TYR A 415 -13.77 -7.48 -9.23
C TYR A 415 -14.00 -8.70 -10.12
N GLN A 416 -12.92 -9.41 -10.49
CA GLN A 416 -13.02 -10.70 -11.17
C GLN A 416 -13.72 -11.73 -10.29
N ASN A 417 -13.32 -11.89 -9.04
CA ASN A 417 -13.96 -12.84 -8.11
C ASN A 417 -15.44 -12.50 -7.87
N ILE A 418 -15.83 -11.21 -7.89
CA ILE A 418 -17.25 -10.82 -7.79
C ILE A 418 -18.01 -11.23 -9.04
N ALA A 419 -17.44 -11.07 -10.24
CA ALA A 419 -18.01 -11.51 -11.51
C ALA A 419 -18.10 -13.04 -11.57
N ASP A 420 -17.10 -13.75 -11.06
CA ASP A 420 -17.07 -15.22 -11.00
C ASP A 420 -18.16 -15.79 -10.08
N LEU A 421 -18.45 -15.07 -8.97
CA LEU A 421 -19.58 -15.41 -8.09
C LEU A 421 -20.92 -15.22 -8.81
N ASP A 422 -21.09 -14.19 -9.68
CA ASP A 422 -22.27 -14.05 -10.51
C ASP A 422 -22.40 -15.23 -11.47
N TYR A 423 -21.31 -15.66 -12.11
CA TYR A 423 -21.29 -16.84 -12.96
C TYR A 423 -21.76 -18.08 -12.19
N TYR A 424 -21.17 -18.37 -11.02
CA TYR A 424 -21.56 -19.53 -10.19
C TYR A 424 -23.05 -19.47 -9.79
N GLN A 425 -23.50 -18.30 -9.32
CA GLN A 425 -24.90 -18.14 -8.88
C GLN A 425 -25.87 -18.30 -10.03
N ARG A 426 -25.55 -17.82 -11.24
CA ARG A 426 -26.39 -17.98 -12.44
C ARG A 426 -26.51 -19.43 -12.88
N LEU A 427 -25.45 -20.22 -12.79
CA LEU A 427 -25.54 -21.66 -13.04
C LEU A 427 -26.50 -22.37 -12.07
N ASN A 428 -26.72 -21.81 -10.88
CA ASN A 428 -27.64 -22.33 -9.85
C ASN A 428 -28.99 -21.60 -9.83
N GLY A 429 -29.32 -20.81 -10.85
CA GLY A 429 -30.61 -20.13 -11.03
C GLY A 429 -30.75 -18.84 -10.22
N GLY A 430 -29.66 -18.28 -9.69
CA GLY A 430 -29.58 -17.00 -8.98
C GLY A 430 -28.87 -15.91 -9.80
N SER A 431 -28.41 -14.85 -9.12
CA SER A 431 -27.52 -13.80 -9.62
C SER A 431 -26.85 -13.08 -8.48
N ASN A 432 -25.68 -12.47 -8.72
CA ASN A 432 -24.99 -11.64 -7.75
C ASN A 432 -25.50 -10.20 -7.82
N SER A 433 -26.05 -9.68 -6.70
CA SER A 433 -26.54 -8.29 -6.62
C SER A 433 -25.43 -7.23 -6.80
N ASN A 434 -24.17 -7.63 -6.66
CA ASN A 434 -23.02 -6.75 -6.88
C ASN A 434 -22.53 -6.73 -8.34
N VAL A 435 -23.20 -7.47 -9.24
CA VAL A 435 -22.94 -7.43 -10.69
C VAL A 435 -24.19 -6.94 -11.40
N ILE A 436 -24.11 -5.71 -11.89
CA ILE A 436 -25.19 -5.09 -12.66
C ILE A 436 -24.97 -5.40 -14.14
N ARG A 437 -25.99 -5.96 -14.78
CA ARG A 437 -26.00 -6.25 -16.21
C ARG A 437 -27.04 -5.39 -16.93
N ALA A 438 -26.77 -5.08 -18.20
CA ALA A 438 -27.74 -4.49 -19.09
C ALA A 438 -28.92 -5.47 -19.31
N GLU A 439 -30.05 -4.94 -19.79
CA GLU A 439 -31.12 -5.80 -20.27
C GLU A 439 -30.64 -6.57 -21.50
N ALA A 440 -31.00 -7.87 -21.59
CA ALA A 440 -30.61 -8.69 -22.71
C ALA A 440 -31.24 -8.19 -23.99
N THR A 441 -30.43 -7.90 -25.00
CA THR A 441 -30.85 -7.47 -26.33
C THR A 441 -31.29 -8.66 -27.22
N SER A 442 -31.81 -8.38 -28.42
CA SER A 442 -32.07 -9.44 -29.41
C SER A 442 -30.80 -10.21 -29.81
N ASP A 443 -29.66 -9.53 -29.83
CA ASP A 443 -28.37 -10.11 -30.19
C ASP A 443 -27.84 -11.01 -29.06
N ASP A 444 -28.05 -10.61 -27.79
CA ASP A 444 -27.74 -11.45 -26.62
C ASP A 444 -28.62 -12.71 -26.63
N ILE A 445 -29.89 -12.61 -26.89
CA ILE A 445 -30.81 -13.76 -26.98
C ILE A 445 -30.31 -14.71 -28.07
N ALA A 446 -29.95 -14.23 -29.25
CA ALA A 446 -29.39 -15.02 -30.34
C ALA A 446 -28.02 -15.62 -29.96
N PHE A 447 -27.17 -14.88 -29.23
CA PHE A 447 -25.89 -15.36 -28.75
C PHE A 447 -26.06 -16.59 -27.82
N PHE A 448 -27.00 -16.57 -26.89
CA PHE A 448 -27.26 -17.67 -25.95
C PHE A 448 -28.05 -18.84 -26.56
N GLU A 449 -28.61 -18.71 -27.77
CA GLU A 449 -29.36 -19.78 -28.42
C GLU A 449 -28.46 -21.03 -28.63
N GLY A 450 -28.96 -22.18 -28.23
CA GLY A 450 -28.22 -23.47 -28.29
C GLY A 450 -27.23 -23.73 -27.17
N SER A 451 -26.91 -22.75 -26.31
CA SER A 451 -25.99 -22.93 -25.20
C SER A 451 -26.58 -23.67 -23.99
N GLY A 452 -27.91 -23.72 -23.88
CA GLY A 452 -28.61 -24.25 -22.70
C GLY A 452 -28.61 -23.32 -21.48
N LEU A 453 -28.08 -22.09 -21.60
CA LEU A 453 -28.07 -21.05 -20.57
C LEU A 453 -29.12 -19.96 -20.85
N ALA A 454 -29.59 -19.32 -19.78
CA ALA A 454 -30.51 -18.19 -19.93
C ALA A 454 -29.74 -16.96 -20.48
N PRO A 455 -30.35 -16.22 -21.45
CA PRO A 455 -29.71 -15.04 -22.01
C PRO A 455 -29.56 -13.93 -20.97
N VAL A 456 -28.42 -13.25 -20.99
CA VAL A 456 -28.11 -12.07 -20.15
C VAL A 456 -27.43 -11.01 -21.01
N GLY A 457 -27.64 -9.73 -20.66
CA GLY A 457 -26.88 -8.62 -21.23
C GLY A 457 -25.48 -8.51 -20.69
N ASP A 458 -24.70 -7.60 -21.26
CA ASP A 458 -23.31 -7.34 -20.83
C ASP A 458 -23.23 -6.84 -19.39
N MET A 459 -22.10 -7.12 -18.72
CA MET A 459 -21.80 -6.52 -17.42
C MET A 459 -21.57 -5.02 -17.60
N VAL A 460 -22.27 -4.20 -16.80
CA VAL A 460 -22.17 -2.73 -16.82
C VAL A 460 -21.39 -2.23 -15.62
N GLU A 461 -21.70 -2.80 -14.44
CA GLU A 461 -21.05 -2.44 -13.19
C GLU A 461 -20.72 -3.67 -12.33
N VAL A 462 -19.60 -3.61 -11.63
CA VAL A 462 -19.23 -4.54 -10.56
C VAL A 462 -18.96 -3.74 -9.29
N ILE A 463 -19.68 -4.03 -8.21
CA ILE A 463 -19.67 -3.28 -6.96
C ILE A 463 -18.79 -4.02 -5.95
N GLY A 464 -17.63 -3.43 -5.60
CA GLY A 464 -16.74 -3.88 -4.54
C GLY A 464 -16.97 -3.08 -3.25
N LEU A 465 -17.54 -3.72 -2.25
CA LEU A 465 -17.71 -3.16 -0.91
C LEU A 465 -16.50 -3.55 -0.06
N PHE A 466 -16.03 -2.64 0.81
CA PHE A 466 -15.13 -3.06 1.88
C PHE A 466 -15.84 -4.04 2.82
N GLU A 467 -15.23 -5.17 3.05
CA GLU A 467 -15.77 -6.24 3.90
C GLU A 467 -14.67 -6.87 4.78
N ASN A 468 -15.08 -7.56 5.83
CA ASN A 468 -14.15 -8.37 6.59
C ASN A 468 -14.00 -9.71 5.86
N LEU A 469 -12.84 -9.90 5.24
CA LEU A 469 -12.44 -11.09 4.50
C LEU A 469 -11.94 -12.19 5.46
N ASP A 470 -11.65 -13.36 4.92
CA ASP A 470 -11.13 -14.49 5.66
C ASP A 470 -9.72 -14.28 6.24
N SER A 471 -9.27 -15.29 6.97
CA SER A 471 -8.03 -15.24 7.72
C SER A 471 -6.79 -15.40 6.83
N ARG A 472 -5.69 -14.78 7.29
CA ARG A 472 -4.34 -14.98 6.79
C ARG A 472 -3.46 -15.55 7.88
N GLU A 473 -2.63 -16.53 7.53
CA GLU A 473 -1.61 -17.08 8.42
C GLU A 473 -0.23 -16.91 7.84
N THR A 474 0.70 -16.39 8.62
CA THR A 474 2.09 -16.25 8.23
C THR A 474 2.97 -16.78 9.35
N SER A 475 3.96 -17.60 9.04
CA SER A 475 4.96 -18.03 10.01
C SER A 475 6.34 -18.11 9.38
N GLY A 476 7.36 -17.94 10.21
CA GLY A 476 8.73 -17.95 9.73
C GLY A 476 9.75 -18.19 10.84
N LEU A 477 10.99 -18.24 10.41
CA LEU A 477 12.16 -18.43 11.25
C LEU A 477 13.19 -17.36 10.93
N ASP A 478 13.55 -16.56 11.94
CA ASP A 478 14.63 -15.58 11.85
C ASP A 478 15.87 -16.12 12.52
N LEU A 479 17.00 -16.13 11.81
CA LEU A 479 18.28 -16.62 12.27
C LEU A 479 19.31 -15.48 12.30
N GLY A 480 20.07 -15.38 13.38
CA GLY A 480 21.14 -14.39 13.52
C GLY A 480 22.42 -15.03 14.03
N ALA A 481 23.55 -14.55 13.51
CA ALA A 481 24.87 -14.84 14.06
C ALA A 481 25.69 -13.55 14.11
N TYR A 482 26.18 -13.22 15.29
CA TYR A 482 26.91 -11.97 15.57
C TYR A 482 28.22 -12.32 16.26
N TYR A 483 29.33 -11.88 15.66
CA TYR A 483 30.66 -12.10 16.24
C TYR A 483 31.48 -10.82 16.21
N LYS A 484 32.08 -10.49 17.35
CA LYS A 484 32.99 -9.34 17.48
C LYS A 484 34.35 -9.83 17.94
N LEU A 485 35.31 -9.80 17.04
CA LEU A 485 36.72 -10.10 17.34
C LEU A 485 37.44 -8.78 17.57
N ARG A 486 37.85 -8.54 18.82
CA ARG A 486 38.48 -7.29 19.26
C ARG A 486 39.96 -7.50 19.57
N ASP A 487 40.70 -6.40 19.56
CA ASP A 487 42.08 -6.31 20.02
C ASP A 487 43.05 -7.32 19.36
N THR A 488 42.82 -7.59 18.07
CA THR A 488 43.73 -8.41 17.29
C THR A 488 44.89 -7.58 16.73
N ALA A 489 45.98 -8.21 16.36
CA ALA A 489 47.11 -7.53 15.72
C ALA A 489 46.73 -6.86 14.38
N LEU A 490 45.61 -7.29 13.78
CA LEU A 490 45.07 -6.76 12.51
C LEU A 490 43.90 -5.81 12.74
N GLY A 491 43.57 -5.44 13.98
CA GLY A 491 42.43 -4.59 14.34
C GLY A 491 41.19 -5.36 14.77
N ASN A 492 40.04 -4.70 14.73
CA ASN A 492 38.76 -5.23 15.18
C ASN A 492 37.90 -5.67 13.98
N PHE A 493 37.26 -6.83 14.12
CA PHE A 493 36.32 -7.36 13.12
C PHE A 493 34.95 -7.53 13.75
N LYS A 494 33.90 -7.22 12.96
CA LYS A 494 32.52 -7.50 13.34
C LYS A 494 31.85 -8.24 12.20
N PHE A 495 31.35 -9.42 12.50
CA PHE A 495 30.55 -10.24 11.58
C PHE A 495 29.10 -10.17 12.03
N LYS A 496 28.21 -9.99 11.08
CA LYS A 496 26.77 -10.04 11.29
C LYS A 496 26.16 -10.81 10.13
N LEU A 497 25.45 -11.89 10.44
CA LEU A 497 24.65 -12.65 9.49
C LEU A 497 23.23 -12.69 9.99
N ASN A 498 22.28 -12.37 9.12
CA ASN A 498 20.86 -12.56 9.36
C ASN A 498 20.28 -13.33 8.18
N ALA A 499 19.37 -14.27 8.46
CA ALA A 499 18.58 -14.97 7.49
C ALA A 499 17.15 -15.10 7.97
N ALA A 500 16.21 -14.95 7.10
CA ALA A 500 14.79 -15.16 7.35
C ALA A 500 14.25 -16.22 6.39
N LYS A 501 13.45 -17.14 6.94
CA LYS A 501 12.73 -18.15 6.18
C LYS A 501 11.24 -17.99 6.41
N ILE A 502 10.47 -17.83 5.34
CA ILE A 502 9.01 -17.95 5.38
C ILE A 502 8.68 -19.45 5.37
N ILE A 503 7.97 -19.95 6.38
CA ILE A 503 7.55 -21.34 6.49
C ILE A 503 6.11 -21.49 5.98
N LYS A 504 5.25 -20.50 6.24
CA LYS A 504 3.87 -20.47 5.82
C LYS A 504 3.50 -19.03 5.45
N ALA A 505 2.84 -18.89 4.32
CA ALA A 505 2.13 -17.68 3.91
C ALA A 505 0.82 -18.15 3.28
N PHE A 506 -0.25 -18.18 4.05
CA PHE A 506 -1.49 -18.80 3.62
C PHE A 506 -2.65 -17.81 3.76
N GLN A 507 -3.38 -17.59 2.67
CA GLN A 507 -4.63 -16.84 2.65
C GLN A 507 -5.78 -17.83 2.56
N ALA A 508 -6.66 -17.82 3.55
CA ALA A 508 -7.84 -18.68 3.54
C ALA A 508 -8.78 -18.31 2.38
N VAL A 509 -9.44 -19.34 1.87
CA VAL A 509 -10.48 -19.22 0.84
C VAL A 509 -11.82 -19.23 1.54
N ASP A 510 -12.63 -18.23 1.33
CA ASP A 510 -14.01 -18.23 1.85
C ASP A 510 -14.86 -19.32 1.18
N SER A 511 -16.00 -19.65 1.80
CA SER A 511 -16.85 -20.76 1.34
C SER A 511 -17.44 -20.55 -0.06
N GLU A 512 -17.59 -19.31 -0.51
CA GLU A 512 -18.11 -18.98 -1.84
C GLU A 512 -17.00 -19.10 -2.87
N SER A 513 -15.81 -18.54 -2.58
CA SER A 513 -14.63 -18.66 -3.44
C SER A 513 -14.16 -20.11 -3.58
N ALA A 514 -14.29 -20.94 -2.53
CA ALA A 514 -13.98 -22.38 -2.62
C ALA A 514 -14.87 -23.12 -3.66
N GLN A 515 -16.09 -22.61 -3.91
CA GLN A 515 -16.98 -23.18 -4.94
C GLN A 515 -16.51 -22.81 -6.36
N LEU A 516 -15.91 -21.62 -6.52
CA LEU A 516 -15.31 -21.20 -7.79
C LEU A 516 -14.11 -22.07 -8.16
N ALA A 517 -13.25 -22.36 -7.19
CA ALA A 517 -12.13 -23.29 -7.39
C ALA A 517 -12.60 -24.69 -7.83
N ALA A 518 -13.74 -25.16 -7.29
CA ALA A 518 -14.34 -26.44 -7.70
C ALA A 518 -14.87 -26.45 -9.14
N LEU A 519 -15.13 -25.29 -9.73
CA LEU A 519 -15.49 -25.11 -11.14
C LEU A 519 -14.26 -25.00 -12.07
N GLY A 520 -13.05 -25.02 -11.52
CA GLY A 520 -11.80 -24.90 -12.27
C GLY A 520 -11.39 -23.46 -12.56
N LEU A 521 -12.00 -22.48 -11.86
CA LEU A 521 -11.56 -21.08 -11.94
C LEU A 521 -10.35 -20.85 -11.03
N THR A 522 -9.37 -20.11 -11.53
CA THR A 522 -8.22 -19.71 -10.73
C THR A 522 -8.63 -18.57 -9.80
N LEU A 523 -8.31 -18.69 -8.53
CA LEU A 523 -8.51 -17.65 -7.54
C LEU A 523 -7.18 -16.95 -7.28
N ASP A 524 -7.15 -15.64 -7.44
CA ASP A 524 -5.97 -14.85 -7.17
C ASP A 524 -5.74 -14.68 -5.66
N ASP A 525 -4.48 -14.63 -5.23
CA ASP A 525 -4.04 -14.33 -3.87
C ASP A 525 -4.65 -15.21 -2.74
N VAL A 526 -4.97 -16.46 -3.01
CA VAL A 526 -5.48 -17.41 -2.01
C VAL A 526 -4.69 -18.72 -1.98
N GLY A 527 -4.80 -19.47 -0.88
CA GLY A 527 -4.06 -20.73 -0.68
C GLY A 527 -2.66 -20.50 -0.14
N ASP A 528 -1.71 -21.36 -0.55
CA ASP A 528 -0.30 -21.24 -0.17
C ASP A 528 0.40 -20.23 -1.08
N LEU A 529 0.88 -19.14 -0.48
CA LEU A 529 1.53 -18.02 -1.15
C LEU A 529 3.06 -18.00 -0.92
N VAL A 530 3.64 -19.05 -0.33
CA VAL A 530 5.09 -19.15 -0.20
C VAL A 530 5.71 -19.29 -1.60
N GLN A 531 6.75 -18.52 -1.86
CA GLN A 531 7.39 -18.41 -3.18
C GLN A 531 6.48 -17.88 -4.30
N MET A 532 5.42 -17.12 -3.97
CA MET A 532 4.55 -16.48 -4.95
C MET A 532 4.63 -14.95 -4.81
N ASP A 533 4.62 -14.22 -5.93
CA ASP A 533 4.43 -12.77 -6.01
C ASP A 533 5.20 -11.95 -4.97
N GLY A 534 6.52 -11.99 -5.05
CA GLY A 534 7.39 -11.23 -4.16
C GLY A 534 7.53 -11.76 -2.72
N ARG A 535 7.18 -13.04 -2.48
CA ARG A 535 7.32 -13.71 -1.16
C ARG A 535 8.36 -14.85 -1.21
N PRO A 536 9.66 -14.57 -1.42
CA PRO A 536 10.68 -15.62 -1.49
C PRO A 536 10.75 -16.39 -0.17
N GLU A 537 10.99 -17.71 -0.26
CA GLU A 537 11.12 -18.55 0.94
C GLU A 537 12.29 -18.10 1.83
N TRP A 538 13.41 -17.70 1.22
CA TRP A 538 14.61 -17.29 1.94
C TRP A 538 15.07 -15.88 1.56
N GLN A 539 15.44 -15.10 2.57
CA GLN A 539 16.21 -13.89 2.43
C GLN A 539 17.38 -13.88 3.42
N ALA A 540 18.53 -13.36 3.02
CA ALA A 540 19.68 -13.27 3.91
C ALA A 540 20.49 -11.99 3.68
N SER A 541 21.17 -11.54 4.73
CA SER A 541 22.14 -10.46 4.64
C SER A 541 23.33 -10.73 5.52
N GLY A 542 24.52 -10.42 5.02
CA GLY A 542 25.79 -10.55 5.75
C GLY A 542 26.56 -9.26 5.74
N THR A 543 27.19 -8.92 6.86
CA THR A 543 28.08 -7.77 7.00
C THR A 543 29.36 -8.19 7.67
N LEU A 544 30.49 -7.82 7.07
CA LEU A 544 31.81 -7.88 7.70
C LEU A 544 32.37 -6.46 7.76
N THR A 545 32.66 -5.97 8.96
CA THR A 545 33.39 -4.70 9.13
C THR A 545 34.72 -4.93 9.78
N TRP A 546 35.69 -4.15 9.40
CA TRP A 546 37.06 -4.12 9.92
C TRP A 546 37.41 -2.68 10.27
N ASP A 547 37.97 -2.50 11.44
CA ASP A 547 38.45 -1.22 11.96
C ASP A 547 39.86 -1.41 12.55
N TYR A 548 40.84 -0.65 12.06
CA TYR A 548 42.22 -0.64 12.57
C TYR A 548 42.76 0.79 12.55
N GLN A 549 43.04 1.32 13.73
CA GLN A 549 43.45 2.72 13.91
C GLN A 549 42.45 3.66 13.21
N ASN A 550 42.91 4.43 12.24
CA ASN A 550 42.13 5.40 11.48
C ASN A 550 41.44 4.80 10.26
N TRP A 551 41.74 3.54 9.93
CA TRP A 551 41.18 2.85 8.77
C TRP A 551 39.97 2.01 9.14
N GLY A 552 39.02 1.97 8.26
CA GLY A 552 37.89 1.05 8.33
C GLY A 552 37.51 0.54 6.94
N ALA A 553 37.00 -0.67 6.91
CA ALA A 553 36.45 -1.28 5.69
C ALA A 553 35.21 -2.10 6.02
N GLY A 554 34.33 -2.28 5.05
CA GLY A 554 33.16 -3.13 5.22
C GLY A 554 32.75 -3.80 3.91
N LEU A 555 32.33 -5.04 4.05
CA LEU A 555 31.68 -5.83 3.01
C LEU A 555 30.26 -6.13 3.44
N TYR A 556 29.29 -5.90 2.55
CA TYR A 556 27.89 -6.23 2.75
C TYR A 556 27.42 -7.13 1.60
N GLY A 557 26.70 -8.20 1.93
CA GLY A 557 26.03 -9.06 0.98
C GLY A 557 24.52 -9.13 1.26
N LYS A 558 23.71 -9.16 0.22
CA LYS A 558 22.26 -9.39 0.28
C LYS A 558 21.90 -10.53 -0.66
N TYR A 559 21.09 -11.45 -0.19
CA TYR A 559 20.49 -12.55 -0.94
C TYR A 559 18.98 -12.48 -0.86
N VAL A 560 18.31 -12.62 -1.99
CA VAL A 560 16.86 -12.79 -2.14
C VAL A 560 16.66 -14.11 -2.88
N GLY A 561 15.87 -15.00 -2.32
CA GLY A 561 15.54 -16.28 -2.94
C GLY A 561 14.64 -16.11 -4.17
N GLU A 562 14.53 -17.17 -4.94
CA GLU A 562 13.63 -17.25 -6.10
C GLU A 562 12.16 -17.30 -5.68
N PHE A 563 11.27 -16.88 -6.56
CA PHE A 563 9.82 -16.98 -6.41
C PHE A 563 9.15 -16.97 -7.78
N TYR A 564 7.87 -17.34 -7.83
CA TYR A 564 7.05 -17.32 -9.04
C TYR A 564 6.24 -16.02 -9.09
N ASP A 565 6.20 -15.42 -10.27
CA ASP A 565 5.30 -14.33 -10.63
C ASP A 565 4.06 -14.94 -11.29
N THR A 566 2.91 -14.82 -10.63
CA THR A 566 1.66 -15.44 -11.10
C THR A 566 0.96 -14.61 -12.17
N GLY A 567 1.38 -13.37 -12.40
CA GLY A 567 0.91 -12.51 -13.49
C GLY A 567 1.38 -12.95 -14.88
N ALA A 568 2.42 -13.77 -14.96
CA ALA A 568 2.97 -14.27 -16.22
C ALA A 568 3.16 -15.79 -16.22
N VAL A 569 2.97 -16.40 -17.38
CA VAL A 569 3.24 -17.83 -17.62
C VAL A 569 4.33 -17.99 -18.67
N GLN A 570 5.08 -19.08 -18.57
CA GLN A 570 6.09 -19.45 -19.54
C GLN A 570 5.42 -20.12 -20.74
N ASP A 571 5.69 -19.60 -21.95
CA ASP A 571 5.07 -20.09 -23.20
C ASP A 571 5.33 -21.58 -23.46
N ASP A 572 6.47 -22.10 -23.00
CA ASP A 572 6.92 -23.48 -23.28
C ASP A 572 6.27 -24.51 -22.36
N THR A 573 5.98 -24.14 -21.12
CA THR A 573 5.55 -25.10 -20.05
C THR A 573 4.15 -24.84 -19.53
N GLY A 574 3.64 -23.60 -19.67
CA GLY A 574 2.40 -23.15 -19.03
C GLY A 574 2.52 -23.00 -17.51
N GLU A 575 3.74 -23.07 -16.95
CA GLU A 575 4.02 -22.80 -15.55
C GLU A 575 4.18 -21.29 -15.31
N PHE A 576 3.99 -20.82 -14.07
CA PHE A 576 4.22 -19.42 -13.71
C PHE A 576 5.66 -18.99 -13.99
N TRP A 577 5.87 -17.72 -14.26
CA TRP A 577 7.18 -17.17 -14.52
C TRP A 577 8.08 -17.23 -13.29
N LEU A 578 9.23 -17.90 -13.41
CA LEU A 578 10.22 -17.97 -12.33
C LEU A 578 11.09 -16.72 -12.30
N VAL A 579 11.00 -15.98 -11.20
CA VAL A 579 11.90 -14.87 -10.87
C VAL A 579 13.11 -15.44 -10.13
N ASP A 580 14.26 -15.46 -10.77
CA ASP A 580 15.49 -16.05 -10.26
C ASP A 580 15.98 -15.39 -8.95
N SER A 581 16.75 -16.15 -8.18
CA SER A 581 17.41 -15.61 -6.98
C SER A 581 18.41 -14.49 -7.32
N TRP A 582 18.51 -13.53 -6.42
CA TRP A 582 19.34 -12.34 -6.61
C TRP A 582 20.32 -12.12 -5.45
N THR A 583 21.61 -12.00 -5.80
CA THR A 583 22.67 -11.76 -4.81
C THR A 583 23.50 -10.55 -5.20
N THR A 584 23.68 -9.62 -4.29
CA THR A 584 24.53 -8.43 -4.48
C THR A 584 25.55 -8.28 -3.38
N PHE A 585 26.69 -7.70 -3.73
CA PHE A 585 27.73 -7.35 -2.79
C PHE A 585 28.09 -5.87 -2.89
N SER A 586 28.36 -5.25 -1.75
CA SER A 586 28.80 -3.85 -1.64
C SER A 586 30.01 -3.76 -0.74
N ILE A 587 30.98 -2.93 -1.10
CA ILE A 587 32.22 -2.76 -0.33
C ILE A 587 32.49 -1.27 -0.10
N TYR A 588 33.09 -0.94 1.02
CA TYR A 588 33.64 0.39 1.27
C TYR A 588 34.95 0.34 2.02
N GLY A 589 35.78 1.36 1.80
CA GLY A 589 36.92 1.72 2.63
C GLY A 589 36.77 3.13 3.18
N GLN A 590 37.23 3.39 4.38
CA GLN A 590 37.17 4.71 5.01
C GLN A 590 38.45 5.02 5.79
N TYR A 591 38.73 6.33 5.90
CA TYR A 591 39.75 6.87 6.73
C TYR A 591 39.19 8.01 7.59
N THR A 592 39.51 8.02 8.89
CA THR A 592 39.13 9.10 9.81
C THR A 592 40.36 9.86 10.23
N PHE A 593 40.41 11.15 10.00
CA PHE A 593 41.49 12.02 10.42
C PHE A 593 41.34 12.31 11.90
N ASP A 594 42.37 12.04 12.69
CA ASP A 594 42.41 12.24 14.14
C ASP A 594 43.24 13.45 14.57
N GLN A 595 43.80 14.19 13.63
CA GLN A 595 44.69 15.35 13.90
C GLN A 595 44.61 16.39 12.75
N GLY A 596 44.91 17.66 13.10
CA GLY A 596 45.10 18.76 12.14
C GLY A 596 43.79 19.42 11.69
N THR A 597 43.84 20.14 10.58
CA THR A 597 42.70 20.94 10.07
C THR A 597 41.46 20.10 9.74
N PHE A 598 41.63 18.80 9.52
CA PHE A 598 40.58 17.85 9.20
C PHE A 598 40.27 16.88 10.33
N GLU A 599 40.65 17.23 11.54
CA GLU A 599 40.35 16.42 12.75
C GLU A 599 38.83 16.10 12.78
N ASN A 600 38.47 14.89 13.20
CA ASN A 600 37.11 14.37 13.22
C ASN A 600 36.42 14.29 11.82
N THR A 601 37.19 14.40 10.74
CA THR A 601 36.69 14.22 9.37
C THR A 601 36.85 12.77 8.92
N ARG A 602 35.76 12.18 8.43
CA ARG A 602 35.75 10.84 7.83
C ARG A 602 35.54 10.92 6.32
N VAL A 603 36.44 10.31 5.59
CA VAL A 603 36.32 10.11 4.13
C VAL A 603 36.00 8.65 3.88
N ARG A 604 34.94 8.36 3.15
CA ARG A 604 34.56 7.01 2.76
C ARG A 604 34.36 6.93 1.25
N LEU A 605 35.01 5.95 0.63
CA LEU A 605 34.80 5.54 -0.75
C LEU A 605 34.13 4.17 -0.74
N GLY A 606 33.04 4.02 -1.47
CA GLY A 606 32.32 2.76 -1.53
C GLY A 606 31.77 2.44 -2.91
N VAL A 607 31.52 1.16 -3.11
CA VAL A 607 30.90 0.61 -4.31
C VAL A 607 29.71 -0.25 -3.87
N ARG A 608 28.49 0.15 -4.26
CA ARG A 608 27.30 -0.69 -4.12
C ARG A 608 27.16 -1.57 -5.35
N ASN A 609 26.59 -2.75 -5.14
CA ASN A 609 26.40 -3.74 -6.20
C ASN A 609 27.69 -3.90 -7.03
N MET A 610 28.79 -4.26 -6.38
CA MET A 610 30.13 -4.28 -6.99
C MET A 610 30.25 -5.19 -8.22
N LEU A 611 29.38 -6.20 -8.33
CA LEU A 611 29.34 -7.15 -9.44
C LEU A 611 28.42 -6.72 -10.58
N ASP A 612 27.75 -5.56 -10.46
CA ASP A 612 26.83 -5.02 -11.45
C ASP A 612 25.66 -5.96 -11.79
N LYS A 613 25.14 -6.64 -10.76
CA LYS A 613 24.07 -7.62 -10.95
C LYS A 613 22.74 -6.88 -11.20
N THR A 614 22.13 -7.13 -12.35
CA THR A 614 20.78 -6.63 -12.67
C THR A 614 19.71 -7.40 -11.89
N PRO A 615 18.56 -6.80 -11.58
CA PRO A 615 17.43 -7.54 -11.04
C PRO A 615 16.92 -8.57 -12.05
N PRO A 616 16.37 -9.71 -11.59
CA PRO A 616 15.67 -10.65 -12.46
C PRO A 616 14.38 -10.02 -13.01
N LEU A 617 13.94 -10.46 -14.19
CA LEU A 617 12.71 -10.00 -14.82
C LEU A 617 11.46 -10.52 -14.09
N ALA A 618 10.45 -9.68 -13.99
CA ALA A 618 9.12 -10.00 -13.49
C ALA A 618 8.07 -9.20 -14.29
N ASP A 619 6.83 -9.68 -14.34
CA ASP A 619 5.70 -8.96 -14.97
C ASP A 619 5.17 -7.85 -14.05
N GLU A 620 6.01 -6.88 -13.83
CA GLU A 620 5.77 -5.75 -12.95
C GLU A 620 5.97 -4.42 -13.70
N THR A 621 5.42 -3.34 -13.16
CA THR A 621 5.43 -1.99 -13.77
C THR A 621 6.82 -1.56 -14.27
N TYR A 622 7.88 -1.98 -13.58
CA TYR A 622 9.27 -1.64 -13.94
C TYR A 622 10.04 -2.80 -14.58
N GLY A 623 9.38 -3.92 -14.90
CA GLY A 623 10.00 -5.13 -15.43
C GLY A 623 10.76 -5.95 -14.38
N TYR A 624 10.61 -5.63 -13.08
CA TYR A 624 11.18 -6.38 -11.96
C TYR A 624 10.42 -6.06 -10.66
N GLU A 625 10.46 -6.96 -9.67
CA GLU A 625 9.86 -6.76 -8.33
C GLU A 625 10.65 -5.71 -7.53
N ALA A 626 10.18 -4.46 -7.55
CA ALA A 626 10.87 -3.31 -6.97
C ALA A 626 10.90 -3.30 -5.43
N SER A 627 10.04 -4.06 -4.77
CA SER A 627 10.03 -4.19 -3.29
C SER A 627 11.22 -5.01 -2.77
N LEU A 628 11.77 -5.91 -3.58
CA LEU A 628 12.85 -6.83 -3.24
C LEU A 628 14.18 -6.47 -3.90
N HIS A 629 14.13 -5.97 -5.12
CA HIS A 629 15.28 -5.75 -5.99
C HIS A 629 15.54 -4.27 -6.23
N ASN A 630 16.74 -3.94 -6.71
CA ASN A 630 17.13 -2.58 -7.05
C ASN A 630 17.86 -2.56 -8.41
N ALA A 631 17.41 -1.70 -9.31
CA ALA A 631 17.96 -1.56 -10.66
C ALA A 631 19.09 -0.52 -10.78
N GLU A 632 19.58 0.07 -9.67
CA GLU A 632 20.65 1.09 -9.72
C GLU A 632 21.95 0.60 -10.40
N GLY A 633 22.16 -0.72 -10.48
CA GLY A 633 23.41 -1.27 -10.99
C GLY A 633 24.60 -0.98 -10.08
N ARG A 634 25.82 -0.95 -10.65
CA ARG A 634 27.03 -0.61 -9.90
C ARG A 634 27.07 0.89 -9.63
N TYR A 635 27.07 1.25 -8.34
CA TYR A 635 27.09 2.64 -7.92
C TYR A 635 28.32 2.94 -7.07
N VAL A 636 29.19 3.85 -7.53
CA VAL A 636 30.38 4.30 -6.82
C VAL A 636 30.08 5.62 -6.11
N TYR A 637 30.41 5.73 -4.83
CA TYR A 637 30.15 6.95 -4.06
C TYR A 637 31.34 7.35 -3.21
N LEU A 638 31.50 8.67 -3.04
CA LEU A 638 32.39 9.28 -2.08
C LEU A 638 31.56 10.02 -1.02
N SER A 639 31.85 9.76 0.24
CA SER A 639 31.17 10.44 1.37
C SER A 639 32.22 11.14 2.24
N LEU A 640 31.94 12.40 2.57
CA LEU A 640 32.70 13.20 3.52
C LEU A 640 31.79 13.54 4.71
N SER A 641 32.24 13.24 5.91
CA SER A 641 31.52 13.56 7.15
C SER A 641 32.48 14.23 8.13
N MET A 642 32.15 15.42 8.59
CA MET A 642 32.93 16.19 9.55
C MET A 642 32.07 16.49 10.77
N ASN A 643 32.59 16.21 11.96
CA ASN A 643 31.99 16.64 13.21
C ASN A 643 32.67 17.94 13.66
N PHE A 644 31.88 18.95 13.96
CA PHE A 644 32.35 20.20 14.56
C PHE A 644 32.02 20.15 16.05
N ASP A 645 33.01 20.24 16.90
CA ASP A 645 32.86 20.33 18.38
C ASP A 645 32.52 21.77 18.77
#